data_712e2535311ea610f3d0efe4bcf7fbfb
#
_entry.id   712e2535311ea610f3d0efe4bcf7fbfb
#
_cell.length_a   1.000
_cell.length_b   1.000
_cell.length_c   1.000
_cell.angle_alpha   90.00
_cell.angle_beta   90.00
_cell.angle_gamma   90.00
#
_symmetry.space_group_name_H-M   'P 1'
#
loop_
_entity.id
_entity.type
_entity.pdbx_description
1 polymer ?
#
loop_
_entity_poly.entity_id
_entity_poly.type
_entity_poly.pdbx_seq_one_letter_code
_entity_poly.pdbx_strand_id
1 'polypeptide(L)'
;MLCQRFQGAAVAAFGLMLTVGRVASAQDDPSPLSVEGLVPVGPRTSLTDAWGTLRFTIENRAARPREARVVVFYPERPDLQFGRDVWVPGQTRLSSWLSVGPPPAQPSDTRREISYRLYERVGGDLRPVVSREPQRLSTRAVPYRPRDPTTAVYVDAVVGEADDPDSLSSKDSAAAQSVLLARTFRHARGLSEAVSVVLDRHLPPTVEGFDGIDQFVLAGGRLAADPAAAQALRHWVLQGGTLWVLLDRVSADVIAPILGESLRFEVVGRTSLTSVRLRAPTDDPAQGEVQDFEHPVELVRVLLAGSEKVLFEANGWPAAFSQPVGRGRVVFTTLGGRGWYRARAPRDQPSRFEHAKDIPVPLGALEGLSGHLYPEPEPEALRPEDLAPLLAAEIGYEVVGRGTATAILAGFVAGVLALGVWLRRSRAPERIGLYGPGIAVAAAGVFVAVGATSRHAVPPTAAVVAVVEVTPENGEAAWRGLFAVYSPTSGTVQLGSERGGAVDLDTIGLEGQARQRIQTDLDAWHWENLTFPAGVRMGPFRSTSRPGVTAAGRFGPDGLEGRLTTGTFRNPVDALVLTRSGTVVAARVEADGSFRAGSDDILPTGQYLPGAVLSDRQQRRQDIYRSLLARPGPTALGDRDRLFVWAETGDIPFAVGGAERTVGTALLVVPIEFGPPAGGTSVTVPNGFIPYAAVIDGRSVRPTLDQSQPTQMRLRFQLPPSALPLAIERATLRARVRAPARTFSVSALADGQAVALFAAVSPGGPVRVDITDPRLLRTDPAGGLSVDVSVSERLGPDGRANPVRHDETAVKWQIEALGLEVVGRAVDR
;
A
#
# COMPACT_ATOMS: atom_id res chain seq x y z
N MET A 1 48.86 -33.64 -3.15
CA MET A 1 49.86 -34.55 -3.71
C MET A 1 49.61 -34.74 -5.19
N LEU A 2 50.64 -34.41 -5.96
CA LEU A 2 50.91 -34.71 -7.40
C LEU A 2 49.80 -34.23 -8.40
N CYS A 3 50.13 -33.54 -9.46
CA CYS A 3 51.35 -33.29 -10.21
C CYS A 3 51.28 -31.97 -10.93
N GLN A 4 52.39 -31.29 -10.84
CA GLN A 4 52.98 -30.27 -11.65
C GLN A 4 53.34 -30.76 -13.08
N ARG A 5 53.47 -29.76 -13.96
CA ARG A 5 54.34 -29.64 -15.15
C ARG A 5 53.79 -30.06 -16.52
N PHE A 6 53.64 -29.09 -17.39
CA PHE A 6 54.47 -29.06 -18.61
C PHE A 6 54.68 -27.61 -19.08
N GLN A 7 55.96 -27.23 -19.10
CA GLN A 7 56.50 -26.06 -19.77
C GLN A 7 56.87 -26.46 -21.24
N GLY A 8 56.75 -25.54 -22.15
CA GLY A 8 57.30 -25.67 -23.50
C GLY A 8 57.20 -24.37 -24.27
N ALA A 9 58.31 -23.71 -24.35
CA ALA A 9 58.65 -22.45 -25.04
C ALA A 9 58.46 -22.46 -26.54
N ALA A 10 58.14 -21.30 -27.11
CA ALA A 10 58.66 -20.83 -28.40
C ALA A 10 58.74 -19.31 -28.42
N VAL A 11 59.94 -18.81 -28.37
CA VAL A 11 60.36 -17.43 -28.62
C VAL A 11 60.37 -17.20 -30.12
N ALA A 12 59.63 -16.19 -30.62
CA ALA A 12 59.89 -15.58 -31.92
C ALA A 12 59.93 -14.06 -31.72
N ALA A 13 61.16 -13.54 -31.76
CA ALA A 13 61.42 -12.12 -31.77
C ALA A 13 61.03 -11.53 -33.13
N PHE A 14 60.21 -10.52 -33.15
CA PHE A 14 60.14 -9.59 -34.28
C PHE A 14 60.25 -8.15 -33.71
N GLY A 15 61.44 -7.60 -33.99
CA GLY A 15 61.70 -6.19 -33.73
C GLY A 15 60.92 -5.33 -34.69
N LEU A 16 60.11 -4.43 -34.13
CA LEU A 16 59.55 -3.33 -34.89
C LEU A 16 59.90 -2.02 -34.17
N MET A 17 60.56 -1.15 -34.90
CA MET A 17 61.00 0.18 -34.49
C MET A 17 59.84 0.98 -33.90
N LEU A 18 59.94 1.39 -32.65
CA LEU A 18 59.14 2.42 -32.00
C LEU A 18 59.56 3.79 -32.59
N THR A 19 58.81 4.27 -33.58
CA THR A 19 58.70 5.69 -33.81
C THR A 19 57.88 6.29 -32.70
N VAL A 20 58.56 6.91 -31.74
CA VAL A 20 57.91 7.74 -30.72
C VAL A 20 57.37 8.99 -31.43
N GLY A 21 56.15 8.84 -31.98
CA GLY A 21 55.30 9.98 -32.27
C GLY A 21 54.89 10.56 -30.92
N ARG A 22 55.40 11.71 -30.58
CA ARG A 22 54.79 12.55 -29.55
C ARG A 22 53.35 12.80 -29.93
N VAL A 23 52.46 12.01 -29.38
CA VAL A 23 51.07 12.41 -29.25
C VAL A 23 51.10 13.62 -28.34
N ALA A 24 51.01 14.80 -28.96
CA ALA A 24 50.68 16.01 -28.21
C ALA A 24 49.41 15.69 -27.46
N SER A 25 49.50 15.54 -26.14
CA SER A 25 48.33 15.60 -25.28
C SER A 25 47.73 16.96 -25.56
N ALA A 26 46.68 17.00 -26.34
CA ALA A 26 45.76 18.11 -26.33
C ALA A 26 45.41 18.27 -24.84
N GLN A 27 45.85 19.35 -24.22
CA GLN A 27 45.32 19.79 -22.99
C GLN A 27 43.83 20.01 -23.30
N ASP A 28 42.99 19.03 -22.91
CA ASP A 28 41.55 19.18 -23.01
C ASP A 28 41.23 20.43 -22.19
N ASP A 29 40.84 21.52 -22.87
CA ASP A 29 40.28 22.68 -22.24
C ASP A 29 39.16 22.15 -21.32
N PRO A 30 39.10 22.61 -20.06
CA PRO A 30 38.11 22.13 -19.13
C PRO A 30 36.73 22.35 -19.74
N SER A 31 35.94 21.32 -19.85
CA SER A 31 34.57 21.40 -20.38
C SER A 31 33.85 22.58 -19.72
N PRO A 32 33.13 23.39 -20.50
CA PRO A 32 32.35 24.51 -19.95
C PRO A 32 31.15 24.08 -19.10
N LEU A 33 30.88 22.78 -19.06
CA LEU A 33 29.84 22.20 -18.21
C LEU A 33 30.42 21.71 -16.88
N SER A 34 29.75 22.06 -15.78
CA SER A 34 30.09 21.54 -14.45
C SER A 34 28.83 21.32 -13.62
N VAL A 35 28.86 20.33 -12.71
CA VAL A 35 27.83 20.15 -11.68
C VAL A 35 28.33 20.83 -10.43
N GLU A 36 27.61 21.85 -9.93
CA GLU A 36 27.99 22.63 -8.75
C GLU A 36 27.47 22.05 -7.44
N GLY A 37 26.44 21.22 -7.47
CA GLY A 37 25.88 20.62 -6.27
C GLY A 37 24.98 19.45 -6.59
N LEU A 38 25.00 18.45 -5.72
CA LEU A 38 24.08 17.32 -5.73
C LEU A 38 23.54 17.17 -4.32
N VAL A 39 22.24 17.31 -4.12
CA VAL A 39 21.61 17.36 -2.79
C VAL A 39 20.39 16.44 -2.76
N PRO A 40 20.24 15.58 -1.73
CA PRO A 40 19.01 14.85 -1.53
C PRO A 40 17.79 15.78 -1.33
N VAL A 41 16.67 15.40 -1.88
CA VAL A 41 15.39 16.11 -1.80
C VAL A 41 14.45 15.28 -0.92
N GLY A 42 13.54 15.91 -0.20
CA GLY A 42 12.71 15.24 0.78
C GLY A 42 13.46 14.99 2.09
N PRO A 43 13.34 13.81 2.70
CA PRO A 43 14.11 13.48 3.89
C PRO A 43 15.59 13.43 3.50
N ARG A 44 16.43 14.12 4.24
CA ARG A 44 17.89 14.22 3.97
C ARG A 44 18.64 12.90 4.09
N THR A 45 17.94 11.85 4.39
CA THR A 45 18.49 10.53 4.67
C THR A 45 17.90 9.54 3.67
N SER A 46 18.76 8.88 2.90
CA SER A 46 18.32 7.75 2.09
C SER A 46 18.01 6.57 3.02
N LEU A 47 16.79 6.06 2.96
CA LEU A 47 16.43 4.81 3.61
C LEU A 47 16.94 3.63 2.78
N THR A 48 17.30 2.53 3.44
CA THR A 48 17.45 1.25 2.77
C THR A 48 16.10 0.82 2.20
N ASP A 49 16.11 0.30 0.99
CA ASP A 49 14.94 -0.23 0.26
C ASP A 49 13.91 0.81 -0.21
N ALA A 50 14.26 2.12 -0.22
CA ALA A 50 13.37 3.17 -0.69
C ALA A 50 13.96 3.91 -1.90
N TRP A 51 13.06 4.38 -2.77
CA TRP A 51 13.41 5.35 -3.81
C TRP A 51 13.68 6.71 -3.17
N GLY A 52 14.49 7.53 -3.85
CA GLY A 52 14.78 8.89 -3.45
C GLY A 52 14.87 9.83 -4.65
N THR A 53 14.94 11.12 -4.38
CA THR A 53 15.17 12.14 -5.40
C THR A 53 16.41 12.95 -5.05
N LEU A 54 17.26 13.17 -6.03
CA LEU A 54 18.40 14.08 -5.93
C LEU A 54 18.14 15.33 -6.78
N ARG A 55 18.45 16.49 -6.24
CA ARG A 55 18.51 17.74 -6.98
C ARG A 55 19.96 18.05 -7.31
N PHE A 56 20.21 18.50 -8.53
CA PHE A 56 21.52 18.95 -8.97
C PHE A 56 21.43 20.32 -9.64
N THR A 57 22.53 21.06 -9.58
CA THR A 57 22.70 22.31 -10.31
C THR A 57 23.82 22.13 -11.31
N ILE A 58 23.53 22.38 -12.57
CA ILE A 58 24.49 22.34 -13.67
C ILE A 58 24.76 23.74 -14.19
N GLU A 59 26.02 24.11 -14.35
CA GLU A 59 26.45 25.36 -14.91
C GLU A 59 26.96 25.16 -16.32
N ASN A 60 26.54 26.02 -17.26
CA ASN A 60 27.09 26.09 -18.60
C ASN A 60 27.78 27.45 -18.78
N ARG A 61 29.09 27.45 -18.78
CA ARG A 61 29.93 28.66 -18.98
C ARG A 61 30.12 29.04 -20.45
N ALA A 62 29.73 28.16 -21.39
CA ALA A 62 29.77 28.45 -22.80
C ALA A 62 28.69 29.49 -23.21
N ALA A 63 28.93 30.24 -24.26
CA ALA A 63 27.92 31.17 -24.82
C ALA A 63 26.77 30.42 -25.54
N ARG A 64 26.99 29.17 -25.97
CA ARG A 64 25.98 28.35 -26.69
C ARG A 64 25.32 27.36 -25.73
N PRO A 65 24.02 27.04 -25.97
CA PRO A 65 23.36 26.00 -25.22
C PRO A 65 24.01 24.64 -25.45
N ARG A 66 23.91 23.75 -24.45
CA ARG A 66 24.47 22.41 -24.49
C ARG A 66 23.48 21.40 -23.93
N GLU A 67 23.52 20.20 -24.47
CA GLU A 67 22.79 19.06 -23.92
C GLU A 67 23.74 18.27 -23.03
N ALA A 68 23.27 17.96 -21.83
CA ALA A 68 24.02 17.23 -20.84
C ALA A 68 23.21 16.09 -20.26
N ARG A 69 23.90 15.03 -19.85
CA ARG A 69 23.33 13.95 -19.06
C ARG A 69 24.04 13.86 -17.71
N VAL A 70 23.29 14.00 -16.63
CA VAL A 70 23.78 13.71 -15.27
C VAL A 70 23.36 12.30 -14.91
N VAL A 71 24.33 11.46 -14.52
CA VAL A 71 24.10 10.07 -14.13
C VAL A 71 24.63 9.87 -12.72
N VAL A 72 23.85 9.20 -11.88
CA VAL A 72 24.23 8.84 -10.50
C VAL A 72 24.19 7.33 -10.33
N PHE A 73 25.02 6.81 -9.45
CA PHE A 73 25.08 5.38 -9.14
C PHE A 73 25.71 5.15 -7.77
N TYR A 74 25.41 4.01 -7.18
CA TYR A 74 26.09 3.54 -5.99
C TYR A 74 27.41 2.88 -6.36
N PRO A 75 28.54 3.21 -5.69
CA PRO A 75 29.85 2.62 -6.01
C PRO A 75 29.86 1.10 -5.94
N GLU A 76 29.02 0.51 -5.10
CA GLU A 76 28.85 -0.94 -4.93
C GLU A 76 28.12 -1.60 -6.11
N ARG A 77 27.36 -0.79 -6.88
CA ARG A 77 26.59 -1.24 -8.06
C ARG A 77 26.73 -0.28 -9.23
N PRO A 78 27.93 -0.11 -9.77
CA PRO A 78 28.18 0.83 -10.86
C PRO A 78 27.51 0.41 -12.19
N ASP A 79 27.05 -0.84 -12.25
CA ASP A 79 26.28 -1.42 -13.36
C ASP A 79 24.83 -0.95 -13.42
N LEU A 80 24.30 -0.37 -12.34
CA LEU A 80 22.95 0.17 -12.23
C LEU A 80 23.02 1.68 -12.02
N GLN A 81 22.54 2.44 -12.97
CA GLN A 81 22.68 3.89 -13.00
C GLN A 81 21.34 4.57 -13.23
N PHE A 82 21.20 5.76 -12.67
CA PHE A 82 20.02 6.62 -12.79
C PHE A 82 20.46 7.95 -13.40
N GLY A 83 19.80 8.40 -14.43
CA GLY A 83 20.22 9.58 -15.16
C GLY A 83 19.07 10.50 -15.57
N ARG A 84 19.46 11.73 -15.92
CA ARG A 84 18.54 12.70 -16.51
C ARG A 84 19.24 13.46 -17.62
N ASP A 85 18.56 13.59 -18.75
CA ASP A 85 18.96 14.46 -19.85
C ASP A 85 18.45 15.88 -19.58
N VAL A 86 19.31 16.87 -19.73
CA VAL A 86 18.99 18.27 -19.53
C VAL A 86 19.57 19.12 -20.64
N TRP A 87 18.78 20.08 -21.10
CA TRP A 87 19.25 21.11 -22.01
C TRP A 87 19.58 22.37 -21.19
N VAL A 88 20.84 22.83 -21.27
CA VAL A 88 21.38 23.92 -20.45
C VAL A 88 21.67 25.12 -21.35
N PRO A 89 20.93 26.23 -21.21
CA PRO A 89 21.21 27.46 -21.96
C PRO A 89 22.65 27.93 -21.77
N GLY A 90 23.14 28.75 -22.71
CA GLY A 90 24.48 29.33 -22.58
C GLY A 90 24.56 30.34 -21.44
N GLN A 91 25.68 30.37 -20.72
CA GLN A 91 25.99 31.26 -19.60
C GLN A 91 24.92 31.25 -18.50
N THR A 92 24.38 30.05 -18.18
CA THR A 92 23.34 29.88 -17.18
C THR A 92 23.66 28.76 -16.20
N ARG A 93 22.97 28.84 -15.07
CA ARG A 93 22.84 27.75 -14.08
C ARG A 93 21.45 27.21 -14.13
N LEU A 94 21.33 25.88 -14.31
CA LEU A 94 20.06 25.17 -14.32
C LEU A 94 20.00 24.20 -13.15
N SER A 95 18.98 24.33 -12.31
CA SER A 95 18.66 23.31 -11.30
C SER A 95 17.67 22.32 -11.87
N SER A 96 17.94 21.04 -11.69
CA SER A 96 17.08 19.94 -12.09
C SER A 96 17.13 18.83 -11.04
N TRP A 97 16.43 17.74 -11.26
CA TRP A 97 16.33 16.61 -10.33
C TRP A 97 16.34 15.27 -11.08
N LEU A 98 16.60 14.21 -10.37
CA LEU A 98 16.49 12.84 -10.89
C LEU A 98 16.08 11.88 -9.77
N SER A 99 15.31 10.86 -10.13
CA SER A 99 14.93 9.79 -9.21
C SER A 99 16.01 8.71 -9.16
N VAL A 100 16.31 8.24 -7.95
CA VAL A 100 17.33 7.23 -7.67
C VAL A 100 16.65 6.04 -6.98
N GLY A 101 16.87 4.85 -7.50
CA GLY A 101 16.32 3.62 -6.92
C GLY A 101 16.95 3.26 -5.58
N PRO A 102 16.40 2.22 -4.92
CA PRO A 102 16.90 1.77 -3.63
C PRO A 102 18.38 1.46 -3.65
N PRO A 103 19.13 1.85 -2.60
CA PRO A 103 20.53 1.48 -2.47
C PRO A 103 20.70 -0.04 -2.32
N PRO A 104 21.82 -0.63 -2.74
CA PRO A 104 22.08 -2.04 -2.53
C PRO A 104 22.09 -2.37 -1.04
N ALA A 105 21.50 -3.52 -0.68
CA ALA A 105 21.47 -3.97 0.71
C ALA A 105 22.89 -4.17 1.26
N GLN A 106 23.21 -3.54 2.39
CA GLN A 106 24.48 -3.73 3.11
C GLN A 106 24.24 -3.92 4.60
N PRO A 107 25.01 -4.79 5.26
CA PRO A 107 24.68 -5.24 6.60
C PRO A 107 24.89 -4.25 7.75
N SER A 108 25.55 -3.10 7.64
CA SER A 108 25.84 -2.31 8.84
C SER A 108 26.39 -0.89 8.68
N ASP A 109 26.42 -0.28 7.51
CA ASP A 109 27.09 1.01 7.41
C ASP A 109 26.09 2.18 7.41
N THR A 110 26.37 3.19 8.22
CA THR A 110 25.54 4.38 8.42
C THR A 110 25.77 5.47 7.36
N ARG A 111 26.74 5.28 6.49
CA ARG A 111 27.07 6.22 5.40
C ARG A 111 26.93 5.55 4.07
N ARG A 112 26.21 6.21 3.16
CA ARG A 112 26.11 5.80 1.76
C ARG A 112 26.82 6.81 0.90
N GLU A 113 27.64 6.33 -0.03
CA GLU A 113 28.24 7.16 -1.05
C GLU A 113 27.43 7.02 -2.35
N ILE A 114 27.15 8.17 -2.97
CA ILE A 114 26.58 8.23 -4.31
C ILE A 114 27.64 8.89 -5.18
N SER A 115 28.01 8.21 -6.24
CA SER A 115 28.90 8.77 -7.26
C SER A 115 28.05 9.34 -8.40
N TYR A 116 28.55 10.39 -9.04
CA TYR A 116 27.91 10.94 -10.23
C TYR A 116 28.91 11.09 -11.38
N ARG A 117 28.37 11.12 -12.61
CA ARG A 117 29.09 11.42 -13.83
C ARG A 117 28.30 12.41 -14.65
N LEU A 118 29.03 13.33 -15.27
CA LEU A 118 28.48 14.29 -16.23
C LEU A 118 28.91 13.90 -17.63
N TYR A 119 27.96 13.87 -18.56
CA TYR A 119 28.22 13.67 -19.97
C TYR A 119 27.68 14.86 -20.75
N GLU A 120 28.37 15.24 -21.81
CA GLU A 120 27.90 16.19 -22.81
C GLU A 120 27.48 15.42 -24.07
N ARG A 121 26.30 15.76 -24.62
CA ARG A 121 25.85 15.19 -25.89
C ARG A 121 26.36 16.04 -27.05
N VAL A 122 27.22 15.46 -27.89
CA VAL A 122 27.80 16.12 -29.04
C VAL A 122 27.54 15.28 -30.28
N GLY A 123 26.71 15.79 -31.21
CA GLY A 123 26.37 15.08 -32.44
C GLY A 123 25.66 13.75 -32.24
N GLY A 124 24.92 13.59 -31.12
CA GLY A 124 24.24 12.37 -30.75
C GLY A 124 25.02 11.49 -29.77
N ASP A 125 26.32 11.60 -29.68
CA ASP A 125 27.18 10.81 -28.81
C ASP A 125 27.33 11.44 -27.43
N LEU A 126 27.35 10.60 -26.38
CA LEU A 126 27.61 11.02 -25.00
C LEU A 126 29.12 10.98 -24.72
N ARG A 127 29.71 12.15 -24.45
CA ARG A 127 31.15 12.28 -24.12
C ARG A 127 31.26 12.60 -22.62
N PRO A 128 32.12 11.85 -21.88
CA PRO A 128 32.30 12.12 -20.46
C PRO A 128 32.99 13.49 -20.27
N VAL A 129 32.47 14.26 -19.34
CA VAL A 129 33.07 15.53 -18.90
C VAL A 129 34.06 15.22 -17.78
N VAL A 130 35.32 15.55 -17.99
CA VAL A 130 36.37 15.33 -17.00
C VAL A 130 36.28 16.43 -15.92
N SER A 131 36.00 16.04 -14.68
CA SER A 131 36.04 16.94 -13.53
C SER A 131 37.33 16.83 -12.76
N ARG A 132 37.81 17.96 -12.22
CA ARG A 132 39.01 18.01 -11.36
C ARG A 132 38.77 17.53 -9.93
N GLU A 133 37.52 17.50 -9.50
CA GLU A 133 37.12 17.11 -8.15
C GLU A 133 36.48 15.72 -8.12
N PRO A 134 36.61 14.95 -7.02
CA PRO A 134 35.93 13.69 -6.87
C PRO A 134 34.41 13.89 -6.90
N GLN A 135 33.76 13.28 -7.89
CA GLN A 135 32.33 13.40 -8.14
C GLN A 135 31.57 12.47 -7.17
N ARG A 136 31.62 12.76 -5.88
CA ARG A 136 30.97 11.94 -4.83
C ARG A 136 30.15 12.79 -3.88
N LEU A 137 28.97 12.29 -3.55
CA LEU A 137 28.13 12.79 -2.49
C LEU A 137 28.09 11.76 -1.36
N SER A 138 28.53 12.15 -0.16
CA SER A 138 28.35 11.31 1.02
C SER A 138 27.01 11.65 1.66
N THR A 139 26.08 10.69 1.65
CA THR A 139 24.81 10.80 2.35
C THR A 139 24.87 10.01 3.67
N ARG A 140 24.29 10.58 4.73
CA ARG A 140 24.15 9.86 5.98
C ARG A 140 22.91 8.98 5.89
N ALA A 141 23.10 7.67 5.79
CA ALA A 141 22.00 6.74 5.95
C ALA A 141 21.56 6.73 7.42
N VAL A 142 20.30 6.96 7.68
CA VAL A 142 19.72 6.66 8.99
C VAL A 142 19.55 5.15 9.06
N PRO A 143 20.06 4.48 10.09
CA PRO A 143 19.82 3.05 10.25
C PRO A 143 18.30 2.83 10.31
N TYR A 144 17.80 1.99 9.41
CA TYR A 144 16.40 1.58 9.38
C TYR A 144 16.06 0.91 10.71
N ARG A 145 15.17 1.55 11.45
CA ARG A 145 14.52 0.94 12.60
C ARG A 145 13.12 0.54 12.15
N PRO A 146 12.80 -0.74 12.01
CA PRO A 146 11.50 -1.22 11.48
C PRO A 146 10.28 -0.68 12.24
N ARG A 147 10.48 -0.08 13.41
CA ARG A 147 9.44 0.43 14.30
C ARG A 147 9.45 1.96 14.48
N ASP A 148 10.36 2.67 13.83
CA ASP A 148 10.51 4.11 14.00
C ASP A 148 10.20 4.84 12.68
N PRO A 149 8.93 5.22 12.42
CA PRO A 149 8.51 5.82 11.18
C PRO A 149 9.22 7.16 10.92
N THR A 150 9.55 7.42 9.66
CA THR A 150 10.20 8.65 9.22
C THR A 150 9.18 9.77 9.08
N THR A 151 9.41 10.89 9.77
CA THR A 151 8.58 12.09 9.69
C THR A 151 9.31 13.21 8.97
N ALA A 152 8.67 13.78 7.96
CA ALA A 152 9.09 14.99 7.27
C ALA A 152 8.14 16.15 7.60
N VAL A 153 8.66 17.32 7.94
CA VAL A 153 7.88 18.54 8.22
C VAL A 153 8.19 19.56 7.16
N TYR A 154 7.20 19.89 6.35
CA TYR A 154 7.30 20.94 5.36
C TYR A 154 6.96 22.29 5.98
N VAL A 155 7.87 23.25 5.84
CA VAL A 155 7.72 24.62 6.31
C VAL A 155 8.13 25.60 5.20
N ASP A 156 7.52 26.79 5.17
CA ASP A 156 7.89 27.84 4.23
C ASP A 156 9.31 28.34 4.52
N ALA A 157 10.14 28.46 3.49
CA ALA A 157 11.46 29.02 3.64
C ALA A 157 11.36 30.52 3.95
N VAL A 158 12.10 30.98 4.95
CA VAL A 158 12.28 32.41 5.22
C VAL A 158 13.40 32.94 4.32
N VAL A 159 13.12 33.99 3.58
CA VAL A 159 14.11 34.63 2.69
C VAL A 159 15.29 35.13 3.55
N GLY A 160 16.48 34.56 3.35
CA GLY A 160 17.72 34.93 4.03
C GLY A 160 18.21 33.98 5.12
N GLU A 161 17.47 32.91 5.48
CA GLU A 161 17.99 31.84 6.34
C GLU A 161 18.82 30.84 5.53
N ALA A 162 19.99 30.54 6.09
CA ALA A 162 21.03 29.72 5.50
C ALA A 162 20.56 28.33 5.09
N ASP A 163 21.31 27.68 4.23
CA ASP A 163 21.10 26.34 3.68
C ASP A 163 21.01 25.21 4.72
N ASP A 164 21.17 25.54 6.01
CA ASP A 164 21.12 24.63 7.13
C ASP A 164 19.76 24.66 7.86
N PRO A 165 18.94 23.59 7.83
CA PRO A 165 17.71 23.52 8.59
C PRO A 165 17.92 23.48 10.10
N ASP A 166 19.14 23.17 10.58
CA ASP A 166 19.47 23.27 12.00
C ASP A 166 19.67 24.73 12.43
N SER A 167 19.76 25.67 11.48
CA SER A 167 19.84 27.12 11.69
C SER A 167 18.49 27.83 11.72
N LEU A 168 17.35 27.16 11.95
CA LEU A 168 16.09 27.82 12.27
C LEU A 168 16.28 28.71 13.51
N SER A 169 16.80 29.91 13.27
CA SER A 169 17.52 30.75 14.24
C SER A 169 16.65 31.43 15.30
N SER A 170 15.33 31.25 15.23
CA SER A 170 14.39 31.74 16.25
C SER A 170 13.51 30.60 16.74
N LYS A 171 13.69 30.20 18.01
CA LYS A 171 12.80 29.23 18.68
C LYS A 171 11.32 29.62 18.65
N ASP A 172 11.03 30.87 18.37
CA ASP A 172 9.69 31.42 18.29
C ASP A 172 9.12 31.50 16.85
N SER A 173 9.90 31.11 15.84
CA SER A 173 9.39 31.09 14.48
C SER A 173 8.27 30.06 14.31
N ALA A 174 7.32 30.35 13.41
CA ALA A 174 6.23 29.43 13.09
C ALA A 174 6.73 28.06 12.60
N ALA A 175 7.85 28.05 11.89
CA ALA A 175 8.52 26.86 11.41
C ALA A 175 9.06 26.02 12.58
N ALA A 176 9.79 26.65 13.50
CA ALA A 176 10.32 25.97 14.69
C ALA A 176 9.21 25.38 15.57
N GLN A 177 8.09 26.08 15.73
CA GLN A 177 6.93 25.59 16.49
C GLN A 177 6.31 24.34 15.83
N SER A 178 6.20 24.29 14.50
CA SER A 178 5.68 23.13 13.78
C SER A 178 6.60 21.91 13.91
N VAL A 179 7.91 22.11 13.85
CA VAL A 179 8.91 21.06 14.08
C VAL A 179 8.86 20.56 15.53
N LEU A 180 8.76 21.49 16.50
CA LEU A 180 8.65 21.14 17.92
C LEU A 180 7.38 20.35 18.19
N LEU A 181 6.26 20.71 17.58
CA LEU A 181 5.01 19.97 17.67
C LEU A 181 5.19 18.54 17.17
N ALA A 182 5.76 18.34 15.97
CA ALA A 182 6.01 17.00 15.42
C ALA A 182 6.93 16.15 16.35
N ARG A 183 7.98 16.74 16.90
CA ARG A 183 8.87 16.09 17.90
C ARG A 183 8.10 15.69 19.14
N THR A 184 7.22 16.58 19.66
CA THR A 184 6.40 16.30 20.85
C THR A 184 5.47 15.12 20.64
N PHE A 185 4.81 15.04 19.46
CA PHE A 185 3.94 13.92 19.12
C PHE A 185 4.73 12.60 18.99
N ARG A 186 5.90 12.64 18.37
CA ARG A 186 6.78 11.46 18.28
C ARG A 186 7.20 10.99 19.68
N HIS A 187 7.60 11.94 20.53
CA HIS A 187 7.97 11.66 21.90
C HIS A 187 6.80 11.02 22.71
N ALA A 188 5.57 11.53 22.55
CA ALA A 188 4.37 10.96 23.16
C ALA A 188 4.14 9.49 22.77
N ARG A 189 4.55 9.10 21.54
CA ARG A 189 4.47 7.70 21.05
C ARG A 189 5.69 6.86 21.46
N GLY A 190 6.68 7.43 22.11
CA GLY A 190 7.94 6.74 22.44
C GLY A 190 8.87 6.53 21.25
N LEU A 191 8.68 7.31 20.18
CA LEU A 191 9.52 7.28 18.99
C LEU A 191 10.72 8.22 19.15
N SER A 192 11.74 8.04 18.29
CA SER A 192 12.88 8.97 18.24
C SER A 192 12.42 10.38 17.86
N GLU A 193 13.12 11.38 18.32
CA GLU A 193 12.83 12.79 18.05
C GLU A 193 13.28 13.26 16.66
N ALA A 194 13.84 12.35 15.87
CA ALA A 194 14.35 12.64 14.54
C ALA A 194 13.21 13.03 13.60
N VAL A 195 13.25 14.27 13.14
CA VAL A 195 12.33 14.85 12.17
C VAL A 195 13.15 15.51 11.07
N SER A 196 12.81 15.23 9.82
CA SER A 196 13.42 15.87 8.66
C SER A 196 12.66 17.16 8.32
N VAL A 197 13.34 18.28 8.23
CA VAL A 197 12.74 19.54 7.76
C VAL A 197 12.86 19.63 6.25
N VAL A 198 11.75 19.89 5.57
CA VAL A 198 11.65 20.04 4.12
C VAL A 198 11.27 21.48 3.81
N LEU A 199 12.08 22.15 3.00
CA LEU A 199 11.84 23.51 2.50
C LEU A 199 11.29 23.45 1.06
N ASP A 200 10.72 24.54 0.56
CA ASP A 200 10.15 24.63 -0.80
C ASP A 200 11.04 24.00 -1.87
N ARG A 201 12.33 24.37 -1.87
CA ARG A 201 13.32 23.88 -2.83
C ARG A 201 13.69 22.41 -2.68
N HIS A 202 13.27 21.76 -1.59
CA HIS A 202 13.55 20.35 -1.28
C HIS A 202 12.29 19.47 -1.38
N LEU A 203 11.19 19.99 -1.93
CA LEU A 203 10.01 19.20 -2.22
C LEU A 203 10.29 18.23 -3.38
N PRO A 204 10.00 16.96 -3.23
CA PRO A 204 10.10 16.01 -4.33
C PRO A 204 9.05 16.30 -5.40
N PRO A 205 9.44 16.39 -6.69
CA PRO A 205 8.48 16.62 -7.76
C PRO A 205 7.81 15.34 -8.26
N THR A 206 8.24 14.17 -7.77
CA THR A 206 7.67 12.85 -8.13
C THR A 206 7.37 12.04 -6.88
N VAL A 207 6.45 11.08 -7.01
CA VAL A 207 5.99 10.22 -5.90
C VAL A 207 7.12 9.39 -5.28
N GLU A 208 8.09 8.97 -6.08
CA GLU A 208 9.23 8.19 -5.61
C GLU A 208 10.08 8.95 -4.58
N GLY A 209 10.10 10.28 -4.67
CA GLY A 209 10.83 11.11 -3.70
C GLY A 209 10.21 11.12 -2.30
N PHE A 210 8.97 10.68 -2.16
CA PHE A 210 8.28 10.51 -0.86
C PHE A 210 8.39 9.10 -0.29
N ASP A 211 9.01 8.16 -0.98
CA ASP A 211 9.05 6.73 -0.61
C ASP A 211 9.66 6.47 0.77
N GLY A 212 10.66 7.25 1.12
CA GLY A 212 11.31 7.17 2.41
C GLY A 212 10.59 7.90 3.55
N ILE A 213 9.33 8.34 3.35
CA ILE A 213 8.54 9.10 4.33
C ILE A 213 7.32 8.29 4.71
N ASP A 214 7.14 8.02 6.00
CA ASP A 214 5.93 7.38 6.54
C ASP A 214 4.87 8.41 6.91
N GLN A 215 5.33 9.60 7.35
CA GLN A 215 4.46 10.72 7.69
C GLN A 215 5.00 12.04 7.15
N PHE A 216 4.13 12.80 6.49
CA PHE A 216 4.42 14.14 6.01
C PHE A 216 3.54 15.15 6.74
N VAL A 217 4.18 16.17 7.36
CA VAL A 217 3.51 17.25 8.09
C VAL A 217 3.51 18.49 7.21
N LEU A 218 2.34 18.94 6.81
CA LEU A 218 2.16 20.14 6.00
C LEU A 218 1.90 21.34 6.92
N ALA A 219 2.92 22.20 7.06
CA ALA A 219 2.91 23.39 7.90
C ALA A 219 3.27 24.68 7.13
N GLY A 220 3.33 24.62 5.81
CA GLY A 220 3.65 25.74 4.94
C GLY A 220 2.63 25.93 3.82
N GLY A 221 2.37 27.17 3.44
CA GLY A 221 1.38 27.53 2.42
C GLY A 221 1.91 27.56 0.98
N ARG A 222 3.22 27.60 0.78
CA ARG A 222 3.83 27.76 -0.54
C ARG A 222 3.74 26.53 -1.44
N LEU A 223 3.34 25.39 -0.91
CA LEU A 223 3.10 24.17 -1.70
C LEU A 223 2.12 24.44 -2.87
N ALA A 224 1.17 25.36 -2.70
CA ALA A 224 0.24 25.75 -3.77
C ALA A 224 0.95 26.32 -5.04
N ALA A 225 2.17 26.84 -4.90
CA ALA A 225 2.96 27.36 -6.00
C ALA A 225 3.73 26.25 -6.77
N ASP A 226 3.76 25.01 -6.24
CA ASP A 226 4.42 23.87 -6.88
C ASP A 226 3.42 22.75 -7.19
N PRO A 227 2.75 22.80 -8.35
CA PRO A 227 1.74 21.80 -8.70
C PRO A 227 2.33 20.39 -8.90
N ALA A 228 3.60 20.29 -9.29
CA ALA A 228 4.26 18.98 -9.43
C ALA A 228 4.44 18.30 -8.07
N ALA A 229 4.96 19.02 -7.08
CA ALA A 229 5.10 18.51 -5.72
C ALA A 229 3.74 18.22 -5.07
N ALA A 230 2.73 19.07 -5.29
CA ALA A 230 1.37 18.84 -4.79
C ALA A 230 0.75 17.56 -5.39
N GLN A 231 0.93 17.33 -6.69
CA GLN A 231 0.49 16.07 -7.34
C GLN A 231 1.26 14.86 -6.84
N ALA A 232 2.57 14.96 -6.68
CA ALA A 232 3.40 13.88 -6.14
C ALA A 232 2.97 13.53 -4.70
N LEU A 233 2.72 14.53 -3.85
CA LEU A 233 2.21 14.34 -2.50
C LEU A 233 0.82 13.68 -2.51
N ARG A 234 -0.07 14.09 -3.42
CA ARG A 234 -1.37 13.45 -3.62
C ARG A 234 -1.24 11.97 -3.94
N HIS A 235 -0.41 11.63 -4.94
CA HIS A 235 -0.19 10.23 -5.33
C HIS A 235 0.43 9.42 -4.18
N TRP A 236 1.32 10.02 -3.40
CA TRP A 236 1.89 9.38 -2.21
C TRP A 236 0.83 9.08 -1.16
N VAL A 237 -0.10 10.02 -0.87
CA VAL A 237 -1.23 9.76 0.04
C VAL A 237 -2.11 8.64 -0.49
N LEU A 238 -2.47 8.66 -1.79
CA LEU A 238 -3.28 7.61 -2.42
C LEU A 238 -2.64 6.21 -2.28
N GLN A 239 -1.31 6.14 -2.30
CA GLN A 239 -0.54 4.89 -2.17
C GLN A 239 -0.36 4.41 -0.72
N GLY A 240 -0.78 5.16 0.29
CA GLY A 240 -0.75 4.74 1.69
C GLY A 240 -0.07 5.71 2.66
N GLY A 241 0.41 6.86 2.20
CA GLY A 241 1.06 7.88 3.01
C GLY A 241 0.14 8.49 4.07
N THR A 242 0.71 8.88 5.20
CA THR A 242 0.00 9.61 6.25
C THR A 242 0.35 11.10 6.17
N LEU A 243 -0.61 11.90 5.74
CA LEU A 243 -0.50 13.36 5.68
C LEU A 243 -1.11 13.99 6.93
N TRP A 244 -0.34 14.83 7.63
CA TRP A 244 -0.83 15.64 8.74
C TRP A 244 -0.81 17.11 8.34
N VAL A 245 -1.98 17.75 8.36
CA VAL A 245 -2.18 19.14 7.95
C VAL A 245 -2.45 20.01 9.17
N LEU A 246 -1.64 21.06 9.33
CA LEU A 246 -1.81 22.06 10.39
C LEU A 246 -2.67 23.20 9.85
N LEU A 247 -3.99 23.19 10.11
CA LEU A 247 -4.94 24.20 9.58
C LEU A 247 -4.77 25.59 10.18
N ASP A 248 -4.09 25.70 11.31
CA ASP A 248 -3.63 27.00 11.83
C ASP A 248 -2.54 27.66 10.96
N ARG A 249 -1.83 26.87 10.13
CA ARG A 249 -0.73 27.26 9.26
C ARG A 249 -1.06 27.23 7.78
N VAL A 250 -1.94 26.34 7.38
CA VAL A 250 -2.24 26.05 5.97
C VAL A 250 -3.71 26.35 5.67
N SER A 251 -3.96 27.10 4.60
CA SER A 251 -5.32 27.39 4.14
C SER A 251 -5.89 26.24 3.30
N ALA A 252 -7.22 26.20 3.19
CA ALA A 252 -7.92 25.20 2.37
C ALA A 252 -7.46 25.23 0.89
N ASP A 253 -7.10 26.39 0.34
CA ASP A 253 -6.64 26.55 -1.04
C ASP A 253 -5.35 25.78 -1.34
N VAL A 254 -4.47 25.62 -0.33
CA VAL A 254 -3.24 24.83 -0.45
C VAL A 254 -3.54 23.34 -0.47
N ILE A 255 -4.60 22.92 0.21
CA ILE A 255 -4.98 21.53 0.38
C ILE A 255 -5.83 21.04 -0.80
N ALA A 256 -6.61 21.93 -1.41
CA ALA A 256 -7.50 21.61 -2.52
C ALA A 256 -6.80 20.89 -3.70
N PRO A 257 -5.60 21.27 -4.15
CA PRO A 257 -4.87 20.53 -5.19
C PRO A 257 -4.48 19.11 -4.78
N ILE A 258 -4.27 18.86 -3.46
CA ILE A 258 -3.87 17.56 -2.92
C ILE A 258 -5.08 16.64 -2.78
N LEU A 259 -6.20 17.16 -2.26
CA LEU A 259 -7.37 16.33 -1.93
C LEU A 259 -8.46 16.39 -3.01
N GLY A 260 -8.52 17.47 -3.80
CA GLY A 260 -9.55 17.67 -4.81
C GLY A 260 -10.95 17.61 -4.19
N GLU A 261 -11.85 16.86 -4.81
CA GLU A 261 -13.22 16.66 -4.36
C GLU A 261 -13.33 15.88 -3.04
N SER A 262 -12.23 15.27 -2.57
CA SER A 262 -12.18 14.64 -1.26
C SER A 262 -12.13 15.64 -0.11
N LEU A 263 -11.92 16.94 -0.39
CA LEU A 263 -11.98 17.99 0.62
C LEU A 263 -13.42 18.28 1.01
N ARG A 264 -13.84 17.87 2.22
CA ARG A 264 -15.24 17.88 2.65
C ARG A 264 -15.47 18.66 3.94
N PHE A 265 -14.69 19.66 4.22
CA PHE A 265 -14.92 20.56 5.33
C PHE A 265 -14.91 22.02 4.89
N GLU A 266 -15.61 22.85 5.63
CA GLU A 266 -15.65 24.29 5.43
C GLU A 266 -15.02 25.01 6.62
N VAL A 267 -14.15 25.98 6.35
CA VAL A 267 -13.58 26.85 7.38
C VAL A 267 -14.55 28.00 7.65
N VAL A 268 -15.15 28.03 8.85
CA VAL A 268 -16.10 29.06 9.26
C VAL A 268 -15.38 30.31 9.76
N GLY A 269 -14.21 30.16 10.38
CA GLY A 269 -13.45 31.28 10.90
C GLY A 269 -12.35 30.87 11.85
N ARG A 270 -11.63 31.86 12.41
CA ARG A 270 -10.55 31.66 13.37
C ARG A 270 -10.86 32.39 14.68
N THR A 271 -10.45 31.80 15.79
CA THR A 271 -10.62 32.42 17.11
C THR A 271 -9.38 32.13 17.96
N SER A 272 -9.08 33.05 18.87
CA SER A 272 -7.99 32.90 19.84
C SER A 272 -8.54 32.51 21.19
N LEU A 273 -7.99 31.47 21.80
CA LEU A 273 -8.43 30.91 23.07
C LEU A 273 -7.32 31.01 24.11
N THR A 274 -7.66 31.45 25.33
CA THR A 274 -6.76 31.44 26.49
C THR A 274 -7.00 30.23 27.39
N SER A 275 -8.18 29.58 27.26
CA SER A 275 -8.52 28.36 27.97
C SER A 275 -9.12 27.36 26.99
N VAL A 276 -8.61 26.16 26.97
CA VAL A 276 -9.00 25.10 26.04
C VAL A 276 -9.36 23.85 26.82
N ARG A 277 -10.56 23.34 26.59
CA ARG A 277 -10.98 22.02 27.07
C ARG A 277 -10.88 21.02 25.94
N LEU A 278 -9.92 20.12 26.03
CA LEU A 278 -9.71 19.02 25.08
C LEU A 278 -10.42 17.76 25.56
N ARG A 279 -11.17 17.09 24.67
CA ARG A 279 -11.85 15.82 24.95
C ARG A 279 -11.94 14.93 23.72
N ALA A 280 -12.05 13.63 23.90
CA ALA A 280 -12.48 12.73 22.84
C ALA A 280 -14.01 12.84 22.65
N PRO A 281 -14.56 12.64 21.44
CA PRO A 281 -16.00 12.74 21.17
C PRO A 281 -16.85 11.76 21.98
N THR A 282 -16.26 10.64 22.43
CA THR A 282 -16.92 9.60 23.23
C THR A 282 -16.95 9.91 24.73
N ASP A 283 -16.22 10.94 25.17
CA ASP A 283 -16.15 11.29 26.58
C ASP A 283 -17.36 12.15 26.99
N ASP A 284 -17.69 12.07 28.27
CA ASP A 284 -18.72 12.95 28.87
C ASP A 284 -18.33 14.43 28.63
N PRO A 285 -19.24 15.29 28.16
CA PRO A 285 -18.99 16.72 27.96
C PRO A 285 -18.41 17.44 29.20
N ALA A 286 -18.65 16.92 30.40
CA ALA A 286 -18.07 17.44 31.63
C ALA A 286 -16.64 16.94 31.88
N GLN A 287 -16.22 15.86 31.24
CA GLN A 287 -14.90 15.26 31.38
C GLN A 287 -14.02 15.76 30.21
N GLY A 288 -13.08 16.61 30.47
CA GLY A 288 -12.09 17.08 29.50
C GLY A 288 -10.95 17.76 30.23
N GLU A 289 -9.75 17.57 29.79
CA GLU A 289 -8.60 18.27 30.33
C GLU A 289 -8.71 19.75 29.96
N VAL A 290 -8.78 20.61 30.97
CA VAL A 290 -8.81 22.08 30.79
C VAL A 290 -7.38 22.58 30.96
N GLN A 291 -6.90 23.27 29.96
CA GLN A 291 -5.59 23.89 30.00
C GLN A 291 -5.72 25.39 29.75
N ASP A 292 -5.14 26.19 30.65
CA ASP A 292 -5.01 27.63 30.52
C ASP A 292 -3.64 27.98 29.92
N PHE A 293 -3.62 28.94 29.01
CA PHE A 293 -2.43 29.40 28.30
C PHE A 293 -2.15 30.86 28.60
N GLU A 294 -0.88 31.21 28.90
CA GLU A 294 -0.44 32.60 29.06
C GLU A 294 -0.58 33.42 27.75
N HIS A 295 -0.38 32.76 26.61
CA HIS A 295 -0.54 33.35 25.30
C HIS A 295 -1.70 32.67 24.56
N PRO A 296 -2.60 33.44 23.94
CA PRO A 296 -3.74 32.87 23.23
C PRO A 296 -3.32 31.84 22.17
N VAL A 297 -4.04 30.76 22.09
CA VAL A 297 -3.87 29.69 21.09
C VAL A 297 -4.95 29.84 20.03
N GLU A 298 -4.54 29.80 18.78
CA GLU A 298 -5.48 29.90 17.66
C GLU A 298 -6.25 28.59 17.49
N LEU A 299 -7.55 28.69 17.24
CA LEU A 299 -8.44 27.61 16.82
C LEU A 299 -9.10 27.97 15.50
N VAL A 300 -8.94 27.15 14.49
CA VAL A 300 -9.66 27.21 13.22
C VAL A 300 -10.98 26.47 13.36
N ARG A 301 -12.09 27.15 13.24
CA ARG A 301 -13.41 26.51 13.34
C ARG A 301 -13.81 25.94 12.01
N VAL A 302 -14.15 24.67 11.98
CA VAL A 302 -14.52 23.93 10.78
C VAL A 302 -15.87 23.25 10.94
N LEU A 303 -16.64 23.20 9.84
CA LEU A 303 -17.82 22.37 9.69
C LEU A 303 -17.46 21.18 8.83
N LEU A 304 -17.77 20.00 9.32
CA LEU A 304 -17.50 18.72 8.64
C LEU A 304 -18.74 18.26 7.89
N ALA A 305 -18.56 17.67 6.70
CA ALA A 305 -19.67 17.19 5.87
C ALA A 305 -20.27 15.82 6.34
N GLY A 306 -19.72 15.23 7.42
CA GLY A 306 -20.27 14.05 8.09
C GLY A 306 -19.62 12.71 7.73
N SER A 307 -18.64 12.68 6.83
CA SER A 307 -17.85 11.47 6.53
C SER A 307 -16.52 11.43 7.28
N GLU A 308 -16.14 12.53 7.90
CA GLU A 308 -14.90 12.70 8.62
C GLU A 308 -15.04 12.16 10.05
N LYS A 309 -13.98 11.51 10.53
CA LYS A 309 -13.93 11.03 11.91
C LYS A 309 -13.33 12.10 12.80
N VAL A 310 -14.13 12.70 13.67
CA VAL A 310 -13.61 13.58 14.73
C VAL A 310 -12.81 12.75 15.71
N LEU A 311 -11.58 13.14 15.95
CA LEU A 311 -10.66 12.47 16.89
C LEU A 311 -10.66 13.17 18.25
N PHE A 312 -10.64 14.51 18.25
CA PHE A 312 -10.67 15.36 19.45
C PHE A 312 -11.48 16.64 19.20
N GLU A 313 -12.07 17.15 20.25
CA GLU A 313 -12.76 18.42 20.26
C GLU A 313 -12.07 19.41 21.22
N ALA A 314 -12.08 20.69 20.86
CA ALA A 314 -11.67 21.81 21.72
C ALA A 314 -12.86 22.74 21.89
N ASN A 315 -13.35 22.91 23.13
CA ASN A 315 -14.52 23.75 23.43
C ASN A 315 -15.74 23.47 22.53
N GLY A 316 -15.97 22.18 22.15
CA GLY A 316 -17.08 21.76 21.30
C GLY A 316 -16.86 21.90 19.80
N TRP A 317 -15.68 22.33 19.34
CA TRP A 317 -15.28 22.36 17.95
C TRP A 317 -14.28 21.25 17.64
N PRO A 318 -14.28 20.66 16.43
CA PRO A 318 -13.26 19.69 16.04
C PRO A 318 -11.86 20.28 16.19
N ALA A 319 -11.05 19.73 17.11
CA ALA A 319 -9.64 20.09 17.29
C ALA A 319 -8.72 19.22 16.44
N ALA A 320 -9.11 17.97 16.24
CA ALA A 320 -8.46 17.06 15.31
C ALA A 320 -9.49 16.15 14.67
N PHE A 321 -9.37 15.91 13.37
CA PHE A 321 -10.21 14.96 12.64
C PHE A 321 -9.39 14.27 11.55
N SER A 322 -9.88 13.14 11.08
CA SER A 322 -9.20 12.35 10.04
C SER A 322 -10.12 11.96 8.92
N GLN A 323 -9.53 11.82 7.73
CA GLN A 323 -10.20 11.40 6.52
C GLN A 323 -9.34 10.38 5.79
N PRO A 324 -9.89 9.22 5.39
CA PRO A 324 -9.21 8.28 4.52
C PRO A 324 -9.17 8.83 3.08
N VAL A 325 -8.03 8.70 2.41
CA VAL A 325 -7.82 9.10 1.01
C VAL A 325 -7.05 7.99 0.29
N GLY A 326 -7.72 7.24 -0.56
CA GLY A 326 -7.14 6.02 -1.13
C GLY A 326 -6.77 5.01 -0.05
N ARG A 327 -5.54 4.55 -0.05
CA ARG A 327 -4.98 3.69 1.00
C ARG A 327 -4.43 4.47 2.20
N GLY A 328 -4.12 5.75 2.01
CA GLY A 328 -3.57 6.62 3.04
C GLY A 328 -4.65 7.33 3.84
N ARG A 329 -4.18 8.23 4.67
CA ARG A 329 -5.05 9.07 5.48
C ARG A 329 -4.53 10.49 5.58
N VAL A 330 -5.46 11.40 5.76
CA VAL A 330 -5.14 12.78 6.10
C VAL A 330 -5.68 13.07 7.49
N VAL A 331 -4.82 13.55 8.36
CA VAL A 331 -5.18 14.02 9.70
C VAL A 331 -5.06 15.53 9.72
N PHE A 332 -6.10 16.19 10.16
CA PHE A 332 -6.15 17.63 10.29
C PHE A 332 -6.13 18.02 11.76
N THR A 333 -5.33 19.03 12.12
CA THR A 333 -5.43 19.70 13.41
C THR A 333 -5.81 21.15 13.18
N THR A 334 -6.84 21.59 13.89
CA THR A 334 -7.39 22.94 13.83
C THR A 334 -6.91 23.82 14.97
N LEU A 335 -6.47 23.19 16.07
CA LEU A 335 -5.90 23.87 17.21
C LEU A 335 -4.41 24.14 16.95
N GLY A 336 -3.98 25.36 17.19
CA GLY A 336 -2.58 25.77 17.03
C GLY A 336 -1.63 24.94 17.88
N GLY A 337 -0.41 24.74 17.37
CA GLY A 337 0.55 23.80 17.92
C GLY A 337 0.77 23.89 19.44
N ARG A 338 0.78 25.11 20.00
CA ARG A 338 0.94 25.34 21.44
C ARG A 338 -0.22 24.78 22.28
N GLY A 339 -1.38 24.58 21.71
CA GLY A 339 -2.55 24.02 22.38
C GLY A 339 -2.49 22.51 22.68
N TRP A 340 -1.44 21.82 22.18
CA TRP A 340 -1.27 20.39 22.33
C TRP A 340 -0.23 19.99 23.39
N TYR A 341 0.51 20.92 23.96
CA TYR A 341 1.54 20.65 24.93
C TYR A 341 1.69 21.82 25.94
N ARG A 342 2.27 21.54 27.08
CA ARG A 342 2.65 22.52 28.08
C ARG A 342 4.15 22.53 28.31
N ALA A 343 4.65 23.63 28.85
CA ALA A 343 6.04 23.70 29.30
C ALA A 343 6.31 22.62 30.35
N ARG A 344 7.52 22.07 30.34
CA ARG A 344 7.96 21.09 31.33
C ARG A 344 8.13 21.76 32.68
N ALA A 345 7.50 21.20 33.70
CA ALA A 345 7.66 21.64 35.07
C ALA A 345 8.78 20.83 35.77
N PRO A 346 9.40 21.36 36.84
CA PRO A 346 10.46 20.65 37.55
C PRO A 346 10.02 19.30 38.16
N ARG A 347 8.71 19.09 38.33
CA ARG A 347 8.12 17.85 38.86
C ARG A 347 7.88 16.78 37.81
N ASP A 348 8.00 17.12 36.54
CA ASP A 348 7.77 16.17 35.47
C ASP A 348 8.91 15.16 35.41
N GLN A 349 8.57 13.89 35.18
CA GLN A 349 9.59 12.84 35.09
C GLN A 349 10.60 13.18 33.98
N PRO A 350 11.90 12.95 34.20
CA PRO A 350 12.88 13.14 33.16
C PRO A 350 12.55 12.25 31.96
N SER A 351 12.72 12.80 30.78
CA SER A 351 12.56 12.01 29.56
C SER A 351 13.50 10.79 29.55
N ARG A 352 13.04 9.67 29.01
CA ARG A 352 13.88 8.49 28.81
C ARG A 352 15.06 8.75 27.86
N PHE A 353 15.04 9.85 27.13
CA PHE A 353 16.08 10.26 26.19
C PHE A 353 16.84 11.47 26.76
N GLU A 354 18.14 11.34 26.90
CA GLU A 354 19.02 12.36 27.47
C GLU A 354 18.98 13.72 26.77
N HIS A 355 18.60 13.71 25.46
CA HIS A 355 18.50 14.90 24.62
C HIS A 355 17.12 15.58 24.66
N ALA A 356 16.14 15.01 25.34
CA ALA A 356 14.75 15.50 25.34
C ALA A 356 14.45 16.52 26.44
N LYS A 357 15.45 17.16 27.04
CA LYS A 357 15.24 18.16 28.11
C LYS A 357 14.46 19.38 27.61
N ASP A 358 14.56 19.69 26.33
CA ASP A 358 13.89 20.84 25.69
C ASP A 358 12.50 20.51 25.10
N ILE A 359 12.06 19.25 25.15
CA ILE A 359 10.76 18.87 24.61
C ILE A 359 9.69 19.12 25.67
N PRO A 360 8.63 19.87 25.30
CA PRO A 360 7.50 20.11 26.19
C PRO A 360 6.76 18.82 26.53
N VAL A 361 5.94 18.87 27.56
CA VAL A 361 5.12 17.74 27.97
C VAL A 361 3.84 17.74 27.16
N PRO A 362 3.52 16.62 26.45
CA PRO A 362 2.27 16.49 25.74
C PRO A 362 1.08 16.51 26.72
N LEU A 363 -0.04 17.08 26.32
CA LEU A 363 -1.30 16.93 27.01
C LEU A 363 -1.83 15.50 26.84
N GLY A 364 -2.65 14.99 27.76
CA GLY A 364 -3.14 13.61 27.72
C GLY A 364 -3.91 13.26 26.44
N ALA A 365 -4.60 14.23 25.85
CA ALA A 365 -5.25 14.08 24.54
C ALA A 365 -4.26 13.74 23.39
N LEU A 366 -3.00 14.13 23.55
CA LEU A 366 -1.97 13.96 22.53
C LEU A 366 -1.56 12.50 22.35
N GLU A 367 -1.59 11.69 23.39
CA GLU A 367 -1.27 10.25 23.29
C GLU A 367 -2.27 9.54 22.36
N GLY A 368 -3.57 9.85 22.51
CA GLY A 368 -4.60 9.32 21.63
C GLY A 368 -4.41 9.74 20.16
N LEU A 369 -4.13 11.01 19.91
CA LEU A 369 -3.89 11.54 18.57
C LEU A 369 -2.60 10.98 17.95
N SER A 370 -1.55 10.80 18.74
CA SER A 370 -0.29 10.19 18.28
C SER A 370 -0.49 8.79 17.71
N GLY A 371 -1.41 7.99 18.27
CA GLY A 371 -1.77 6.69 17.73
C GLY A 371 -2.39 6.74 16.32
N HIS A 372 -3.11 7.82 16.01
CA HIS A 372 -3.65 8.05 14.67
C HIS A 372 -2.60 8.56 13.68
N LEU A 373 -1.66 9.37 14.14
CA LEU A 373 -0.58 9.90 13.32
C LEU A 373 0.50 8.85 13.04
N TYR A 374 0.80 8.03 14.03
CA TYR A 374 1.83 6.98 13.96
C TYR A 374 1.20 5.60 14.22
N PRO A 375 0.40 5.07 13.29
CA PRO A 375 -0.09 3.72 13.41
C PRO A 375 1.08 2.74 13.44
N GLU A 376 0.91 1.63 14.15
CA GLU A 376 1.90 0.55 14.06
C GLU A 376 1.96 0.07 12.61
N PRO A 377 3.18 -0.13 12.05
CA PRO A 377 3.33 -0.66 10.71
C PRO A 377 2.66 -2.03 10.65
N GLU A 378 1.55 -2.12 9.95
CA GLU A 378 0.96 -3.41 9.64
C GLU A 378 1.82 -4.09 8.58
N PRO A 379 2.23 -5.35 8.79
CA PRO A 379 2.94 -6.08 7.75
C PRO A 379 2.06 -6.14 6.50
N GLU A 380 2.66 -5.93 5.35
CA GLU A 380 1.96 -5.93 4.08
C GLU A 380 1.14 -7.21 3.93
N ALA A 381 -0.18 -7.07 3.81
CA ALA A 381 -1.10 -8.20 3.78
C ALA A 381 -0.88 -9.11 2.57
N LEU A 382 -0.48 -8.49 1.44
CA LEU A 382 -0.21 -9.17 0.18
C LEU A 382 1.22 -8.84 -0.26
N ARG A 383 2.07 -9.84 -0.30
CA ARG A 383 3.44 -9.70 -0.77
C ARG A 383 3.51 -9.86 -2.29
N PRO A 384 4.48 -9.23 -2.96
CA PRO A 384 4.68 -9.46 -4.39
C PRO A 384 4.81 -10.94 -4.75
N GLU A 385 5.47 -11.74 -3.92
CA GLU A 385 5.66 -13.17 -4.14
C GLU A 385 4.35 -13.97 -4.18
N ASP A 386 3.31 -13.52 -3.49
CA ASP A 386 1.99 -14.16 -3.49
C ASP A 386 1.29 -14.05 -4.85
N LEU A 387 1.66 -13.05 -5.65
CA LEU A 387 1.16 -12.83 -7.01
C LEU A 387 1.93 -13.61 -8.08
N ALA A 388 3.15 -14.06 -7.79
CA ALA A 388 4.03 -14.71 -8.76
C ALA A 388 3.42 -15.97 -9.41
N PRO A 389 2.70 -16.87 -8.69
CA PRO A 389 2.08 -18.04 -9.31
C PRO A 389 0.98 -17.69 -10.31
N LEU A 390 0.23 -16.61 -10.05
CA LEU A 390 -0.79 -16.13 -10.99
C LEU A 390 -0.14 -15.47 -12.20
N LEU A 391 0.90 -14.66 -12.00
CA LEU A 391 1.65 -14.02 -13.07
C LEU A 391 2.31 -15.04 -14.01
N ALA A 392 2.91 -16.10 -13.47
CA ALA A 392 3.49 -17.17 -14.24
C ALA A 392 2.43 -17.89 -15.11
N ALA A 393 1.23 -18.10 -14.56
CA ALA A 393 0.11 -18.68 -15.29
C ALA A 393 -0.40 -17.77 -16.43
N GLU A 394 -0.40 -16.44 -16.25
CA GLU A 394 -0.78 -15.47 -17.28
C GLU A 394 0.25 -15.44 -18.43
N ILE A 395 1.53 -15.58 -18.14
CA ILE A 395 2.59 -15.70 -19.17
C ILE A 395 2.39 -17.02 -19.96
N GLY A 396 2.04 -18.10 -19.27
CA GLY A 396 1.83 -19.41 -19.87
C GLY A 396 3.14 -20.12 -20.26
N TYR A 397 4.31 -19.62 -19.80
CA TYR A 397 5.57 -20.31 -19.96
C TYR A 397 5.74 -21.38 -18.89
N GLU A 398 5.76 -22.62 -19.31
CA GLU A 398 6.05 -23.75 -18.43
C GLU A 398 7.46 -24.28 -18.70
N VAL A 399 8.26 -24.36 -17.64
CA VAL A 399 9.53 -25.07 -17.69
C VAL A 399 9.27 -26.54 -17.95
N VAL A 400 10.07 -27.15 -18.82
CA VAL A 400 9.93 -28.59 -19.14
C VAL A 400 9.72 -29.38 -17.86
N GLY A 401 8.60 -30.07 -17.77
CA GLY A 401 8.19 -30.78 -16.57
C GLY A 401 9.21 -31.85 -16.14
N ARG A 402 9.34 -32.06 -14.84
CA ARG A 402 10.25 -33.08 -14.27
C ARG A 402 10.04 -34.45 -14.88
N GLY A 403 8.78 -34.79 -15.22
CA GLY A 403 8.43 -36.07 -15.86
C GLY A 403 9.09 -36.21 -17.24
N THR A 404 9.06 -35.18 -18.08
CA THR A 404 9.71 -35.19 -19.39
C THR A 404 11.23 -35.25 -19.25
N ALA A 405 11.80 -34.48 -18.33
CA ALA A 405 13.22 -34.54 -18.04
C ALA A 405 13.65 -35.94 -17.54
N THR A 406 12.88 -36.52 -16.63
CA THR A 406 13.11 -37.90 -16.13
C THR A 406 12.96 -38.93 -17.24
N ALA A 407 11.98 -38.78 -18.14
CA ALA A 407 11.77 -39.70 -19.27
C ALA A 407 12.96 -39.67 -20.24
N ILE A 408 13.49 -38.48 -20.55
CA ILE A 408 14.69 -38.33 -21.41
C ILE A 408 15.90 -38.99 -20.73
N LEU A 409 16.13 -38.74 -19.44
CA LEU A 409 17.23 -39.35 -18.67
C LEU A 409 17.06 -40.88 -18.57
N ALA A 410 15.86 -41.36 -18.28
CA ALA A 410 15.58 -42.79 -18.28
C ALA A 410 15.81 -43.46 -19.64
N GLY A 411 15.40 -42.79 -20.71
CA GLY A 411 15.66 -43.23 -22.09
C GLY A 411 17.16 -43.27 -22.39
N PHE A 412 17.92 -42.28 -21.94
CA PHE A 412 19.38 -42.27 -22.05
C PHE A 412 20.02 -43.44 -21.31
N VAL A 413 19.63 -43.66 -20.04
CA VAL A 413 20.18 -44.78 -19.24
C VAL A 413 19.78 -46.12 -19.85
N ALA A 414 18.57 -46.29 -20.29
CA ALA A 414 18.13 -47.50 -20.99
C ALA A 414 18.89 -47.74 -22.29
N GLY A 415 19.15 -46.68 -23.09
CA GLY A 415 19.93 -46.72 -24.29
C GLY A 415 21.38 -47.13 -24.05
N VAL A 416 22.03 -46.59 -23.04
CA VAL A 416 23.38 -46.97 -22.63
C VAL A 416 23.46 -48.42 -22.16
N LEU A 417 22.48 -48.88 -21.36
CA LEU A 417 22.38 -50.26 -20.92
C LEU A 417 22.15 -51.23 -22.08
N ALA A 418 21.26 -50.89 -23.01
CA ALA A 418 20.98 -51.70 -24.18
C ALA A 418 22.25 -51.78 -25.08
N LEU A 419 22.95 -50.66 -25.28
CA LEU A 419 24.22 -50.66 -25.98
C LEU A 419 25.27 -51.52 -25.28
N GLY A 420 25.39 -51.45 -23.95
CA GLY A 420 26.32 -52.27 -23.17
C GLY A 420 26.06 -53.77 -23.34
N VAL A 421 24.77 -54.16 -23.25
CA VAL A 421 24.33 -55.57 -23.47
C VAL A 421 24.63 -56.02 -24.93
N TRP A 422 24.36 -55.17 -25.91
CA TRP A 422 24.61 -55.45 -27.30
C TRP A 422 26.09 -55.58 -27.60
N LEU A 423 26.95 -54.69 -27.12
CA LEU A 423 28.40 -54.73 -27.29
C LEU A 423 29.03 -55.93 -26.56
N ARG A 424 28.51 -56.33 -25.41
CA ARG A 424 28.95 -57.54 -24.71
C ARG A 424 28.64 -58.78 -25.53
N ARG A 425 27.46 -58.87 -26.16
CA ARG A 425 27.10 -60.00 -27.05
C ARG A 425 27.95 -60.03 -28.34
N SER A 426 28.33 -58.88 -28.90
CA SER A 426 29.13 -58.73 -30.09
C SER A 426 30.65 -58.89 -29.83
N ARG A 427 31.09 -59.19 -28.60
CA ARG A 427 32.47 -59.33 -28.18
C ARG A 427 33.39 -58.12 -28.51
N ALA A 428 32.81 -56.91 -28.56
CA ALA A 428 33.58 -55.67 -28.85
C ALA A 428 33.23 -54.58 -27.78
N PRO A 429 33.47 -54.84 -26.48
CA PRO A 429 33.10 -53.89 -25.40
C PRO A 429 33.87 -52.57 -25.49
N GLU A 430 35.06 -52.51 -26.08
CA GLU A 430 35.85 -51.29 -26.28
C GLU A 430 35.16 -50.24 -27.14
N ARG A 431 34.19 -50.61 -27.99
CA ARG A 431 33.41 -49.70 -28.82
C ARG A 431 32.43 -48.86 -28.04
N ILE A 432 32.21 -49.12 -26.73
CA ILE A 432 31.39 -48.30 -25.87
C ILE A 432 31.98 -46.88 -25.73
N GLY A 433 33.31 -46.76 -25.79
CA GLY A 433 33.97 -45.45 -25.81
C GLY A 433 33.66 -44.59 -27.04
N LEU A 434 33.22 -45.22 -28.16
CA LEU A 434 32.81 -44.51 -29.35
C LEU A 434 31.28 -44.25 -29.40
N TYR A 435 30.49 -45.29 -29.11
CA TYR A 435 29.02 -45.19 -29.24
C TYR A 435 28.36 -44.53 -28.01
N GLY A 436 28.98 -44.64 -26.81
CA GLY A 436 28.49 -44.02 -25.59
C GLY A 436 28.39 -42.50 -25.68
N PRO A 437 29.44 -41.79 -26.07
CA PRO A 437 29.37 -40.36 -26.38
C PRO A 437 28.32 -39.99 -27.43
N GLY A 438 28.11 -40.83 -28.44
CA GLY A 438 27.11 -40.62 -29.46
C GLY A 438 25.69 -40.61 -28.89
N ILE A 439 25.36 -41.57 -28.01
CA ILE A 439 24.06 -41.59 -27.32
C ILE A 439 23.92 -40.39 -26.36
N ALA A 440 24.99 -40.00 -25.69
CA ALA A 440 24.97 -38.82 -24.81
C ALA A 440 24.72 -37.52 -25.61
N VAL A 441 25.36 -37.36 -26.76
CA VAL A 441 25.13 -36.21 -27.65
C VAL A 441 23.69 -36.23 -28.20
N ALA A 442 23.17 -37.40 -28.58
CA ALA A 442 21.78 -37.52 -29.03
C ALA A 442 20.78 -37.16 -27.93
N ALA A 443 20.96 -37.65 -26.71
CA ALA A 443 20.13 -37.32 -25.55
C ALA A 443 20.23 -35.81 -25.20
N ALA A 444 21.43 -35.25 -25.23
CA ALA A 444 21.62 -33.81 -25.04
C ALA A 444 20.93 -33.00 -26.15
N GLY A 445 21.03 -33.46 -27.42
CA GLY A 445 20.32 -32.85 -28.54
C GLY A 445 18.78 -32.85 -28.37
N VAL A 446 18.23 -33.96 -27.91
CA VAL A 446 16.79 -34.06 -27.57
C VAL A 446 16.44 -33.09 -26.44
N PHE A 447 17.27 -33.00 -25.40
CA PHE A 447 17.02 -32.09 -24.26
C PHE A 447 17.04 -30.62 -24.70
N VAL A 448 18.01 -30.25 -25.54
CA VAL A 448 18.11 -28.91 -26.13
C VAL A 448 16.92 -28.62 -27.04
N ALA A 449 16.53 -29.57 -27.88
CA ALA A 449 15.39 -29.39 -28.79
C ALA A 449 14.06 -29.21 -28.03
N VAL A 450 13.81 -30.04 -27.01
CA VAL A 450 12.63 -29.91 -26.15
C VAL A 450 12.66 -28.60 -25.39
N GLY A 451 13.82 -28.19 -24.86
CA GLY A 451 13.96 -26.92 -24.17
C GLY A 451 13.77 -25.71 -25.09
N ALA A 452 14.29 -25.78 -26.34
CA ALA A 452 14.12 -24.73 -27.31
C ALA A 452 12.66 -24.60 -27.77
N THR A 453 12.00 -25.72 -28.09
CA THR A 453 10.57 -25.70 -28.49
C THR A 453 9.68 -25.18 -27.36
N SER A 454 9.91 -25.56 -26.10
CA SER A 454 9.18 -25.06 -24.95
C SER A 454 9.36 -23.54 -24.77
N ARG A 455 10.57 -23.02 -24.99
CA ARG A 455 10.84 -21.57 -24.90
C ARG A 455 10.13 -20.79 -26.01
N HIS A 456 10.12 -21.29 -27.25
CA HIS A 456 9.49 -20.60 -28.38
C HIS A 456 7.98 -20.85 -28.49
N ALA A 457 7.41 -21.69 -27.63
CA ALA A 457 5.96 -21.90 -27.58
C ALA A 457 5.18 -20.66 -27.12
N VAL A 458 5.85 -19.78 -26.35
CA VAL A 458 5.27 -18.51 -25.90
C VAL A 458 6.04 -17.36 -26.55
N PRO A 459 5.35 -16.40 -27.21
CA PRO A 459 6.00 -15.23 -27.79
C PRO A 459 6.55 -14.30 -26.71
N PRO A 460 7.41 -13.33 -27.05
CA PRO A 460 7.83 -12.27 -26.14
C PRO A 460 6.62 -11.59 -25.52
N THR A 461 6.51 -11.67 -24.19
CA THR A 461 5.28 -11.29 -23.45
C THR A 461 5.62 -10.31 -22.33
N ALA A 462 4.87 -9.20 -22.27
CA ALA A 462 4.78 -8.36 -21.10
C ALA A 462 3.54 -8.75 -20.29
N ALA A 463 3.71 -8.99 -18.98
CA ALA A 463 2.64 -9.46 -18.13
C ALA A 463 2.53 -8.65 -16.85
N VAL A 464 1.29 -8.46 -16.37
CA VAL A 464 0.99 -7.75 -15.10
C VAL A 464 -0.03 -8.54 -14.30
N VAL A 465 0.21 -8.66 -12.99
CA VAL A 465 -0.80 -9.01 -12.00
C VAL A 465 -0.81 -7.94 -10.92
N ALA A 466 -1.95 -7.29 -10.73
CA ALA A 466 -2.05 -6.14 -9.85
C ALA A 466 -3.27 -6.16 -8.94
N VAL A 467 -3.18 -5.44 -7.82
CA VAL A 467 -4.31 -4.94 -7.06
C VAL A 467 -4.47 -3.47 -7.41
N VAL A 468 -5.69 -3.10 -7.81
CA VAL A 468 -6.04 -1.75 -8.26
C VAL A 468 -7.10 -1.21 -7.31
N GLU A 469 -6.69 -0.28 -6.46
CA GLU A 469 -7.57 0.33 -5.45
C GLU A 469 -8.08 1.67 -5.97
N VAL A 470 -9.39 1.73 -6.20
CA VAL A 470 -10.07 2.91 -6.77
C VAL A 470 -10.47 3.88 -5.65
N THR A 471 -10.23 5.16 -5.88
CA THR A 471 -10.69 6.24 -5.00
C THR A 471 -12.04 6.76 -5.49
N PRO A 472 -13.07 6.81 -4.64
CA PRO A 472 -14.45 7.04 -5.09
C PRO A 472 -14.65 8.39 -5.77
N GLU A 473 -14.03 9.46 -5.27
CA GLU A 473 -14.41 10.82 -5.63
C GLU A 473 -13.76 11.33 -6.94
N ASN A 474 -12.66 10.72 -7.37
CA ASN A 474 -11.87 11.24 -8.50
C ASN A 474 -11.61 10.20 -9.60
N GLY A 475 -12.08 8.96 -9.41
CA GLY A 475 -11.80 7.85 -10.32
C GLY A 475 -10.31 7.54 -10.47
N GLU A 476 -9.47 8.05 -9.56
CA GLU A 476 -8.05 7.70 -9.49
C GLU A 476 -7.88 6.34 -8.84
N ALA A 477 -6.91 5.59 -9.31
CA ALA A 477 -6.61 4.28 -8.76
C ALA A 477 -5.12 4.11 -8.52
N ALA A 478 -4.78 3.54 -7.37
CA ALA A 478 -3.44 3.10 -7.04
C ALA A 478 -3.24 1.65 -7.47
N TRP A 479 -2.23 1.42 -8.26
CA TRP A 479 -1.82 0.10 -8.75
C TRP A 479 -0.62 -0.38 -7.97
N ARG A 480 -0.66 -1.62 -7.53
CA ARG A 480 0.49 -2.33 -6.96
C ARG A 480 0.44 -3.80 -7.37
N GLY A 481 1.59 -4.38 -7.62
CA GLY A 481 1.62 -5.78 -8.04
C GLY A 481 2.96 -6.21 -8.57
N LEU A 482 2.94 -7.21 -9.44
CA LEU A 482 4.09 -7.72 -10.15
C LEU A 482 3.98 -7.42 -11.64
N PHE A 483 5.08 -6.96 -12.19
CA PHE A 483 5.32 -6.81 -13.62
C PHE A 483 6.36 -7.82 -14.06
N ALA A 484 6.17 -8.44 -15.22
CA ALA A 484 7.14 -9.36 -15.79
C ALA A 484 7.31 -9.16 -17.29
N VAL A 485 8.53 -9.44 -17.73
CA VAL A 485 8.88 -9.54 -19.15
C VAL A 485 9.40 -10.95 -19.39
N TYR A 486 8.79 -11.65 -20.35
CA TYR A 486 9.25 -12.92 -20.87
C TYR A 486 9.87 -12.72 -22.24
N SER A 487 11.08 -13.25 -22.43
CA SER A 487 11.74 -13.32 -23.73
C SER A 487 12.24 -14.74 -23.99
N PRO A 488 11.93 -15.35 -25.14
CA PRO A 488 12.44 -16.68 -25.49
C PRO A 488 13.94 -16.66 -25.78
N THR A 489 14.49 -15.51 -26.15
CA THR A 489 15.91 -15.31 -26.50
C THR A 489 16.52 -14.19 -25.65
N SER A 490 17.83 -14.24 -25.44
CA SER A 490 18.55 -13.12 -24.84
C SER A 490 18.58 -11.93 -25.81
N GLY A 491 18.34 -10.72 -25.26
CA GLY A 491 18.33 -9.50 -26.07
C GLY A 491 18.07 -8.24 -25.27
N THR A 492 18.24 -7.10 -25.91
CA THR A 492 17.97 -5.79 -25.34
C THR A 492 16.46 -5.53 -25.32
N VAL A 493 15.95 -5.14 -24.18
CA VAL A 493 14.55 -4.82 -23.96
C VAL A 493 14.41 -3.30 -23.77
N GLN A 494 13.51 -2.69 -24.52
CA GLN A 494 13.11 -1.31 -24.29
C GLN A 494 11.97 -1.29 -23.27
N LEU A 495 12.22 -0.73 -22.11
CA LEU A 495 11.22 -0.58 -21.05
C LEU A 495 11.14 0.88 -20.65
N GLY A 496 9.94 1.41 -20.57
CA GLY A 496 9.71 2.79 -20.19
C GLY A 496 8.29 3.05 -19.73
N SER A 497 8.05 4.26 -19.24
CA SER A 497 6.73 4.78 -18.91
C SER A 497 6.63 6.24 -19.32
N GLU A 498 5.44 6.65 -19.76
CA GLU A 498 5.06 8.05 -19.98
C GLU A 498 4.06 8.55 -18.93
N ARG A 499 3.65 7.66 -18.01
CA ARG A 499 2.62 7.91 -17.00
C ARG A 499 3.16 7.80 -15.57
N GLY A 500 4.47 7.83 -15.40
CA GLY A 500 5.11 7.65 -14.12
C GLY A 500 5.10 6.19 -13.63
N GLY A 501 5.23 6.06 -12.33
CA GLY A 501 5.31 4.77 -11.67
C GLY A 501 6.73 4.23 -11.58
N ALA A 502 6.90 3.33 -10.63
CA ALA A 502 8.16 2.66 -10.36
C ALA A 502 8.03 1.16 -10.58
N VAL A 503 9.04 0.57 -11.16
CA VAL A 503 9.19 -0.89 -11.28
C VAL A 503 10.60 -1.27 -10.84
N ASP A 504 10.69 -2.22 -9.91
CA ASP A 504 11.94 -2.74 -9.36
C ASP A 504 12.21 -4.12 -9.96
N LEU A 505 12.70 -4.12 -11.20
CA LEU A 505 13.05 -5.37 -11.87
C LEU A 505 14.29 -6.00 -11.25
N ASP A 506 14.27 -7.33 -11.14
CA ASP A 506 15.47 -8.09 -10.76
C ASP A 506 16.55 -7.95 -11.83
N THR A 507 17.53 -7.11 -11.52
CA THR A 507 18.69 -6.86 -12.36
C THR A 507 19.95 -7.60 -11.88
N ILE A 508 19.83 -8.46 -10.86
CA ILE A 508 20.96 -9.22 -10.33
C ILE A 508 21.43 -10.25 -11.37
N GLY A 509 22.75 -10.33 -11.54
CA GLY A 509 23.38 -11.30 -12.46
C GLY A 509 23.19 -11.00 -13.94
N LEU A 510 22.72 -9.81 -14.30
CA LEU A 510 22.72 -9.38 -15.69
C LEU A 510 24.16 -8.94 -16.10
N GLU A 511 24.64 -9.45 -17.20
CA GLU A 511 25.93 -9.08 -17.78
C GLU A 511 25.77 -7.97 -18.82
N GLY A 512 26.83 -7.27 -19.16
CA GLY A 512 26.88 -6.28 -20.23
C GLY A 512 27.24 -4.86 -19.77
N GLN A 513 26.82 -3.86 -20.55
CA GLN A 513 27.05 -2.44 -20.24
C GLN A 513 26.23 -1.98 -19.04
N ALA A 514 26.67 -0.88 -18.44
CA ALA A 514 25.91 -0.25 -17.36
C ALA A 514 24.49 0.10 -17.83
N ARG A 515 23.50 -0.34 -17.07
CA ARG A 515 22.07 -0.10 -17.33
C ARG A 515 21.70 1.24 -16.77
N GLN A 516 21.04 2.04 -17.57
CA GLN A 516 20.69 3.40 -17.18
C GLN A 516 19.16 3.56 -17.23
N ARG A 517 18.54 3.95 -16.11
CA ARG A 517 17.17 4.47 -16.09
C ARG A 517 17.24 5.98 -16.27
N ILE A 518 16.81 6.46 -17.42
CA ILE A 518 16.87 7.86 -17.81
C ILE A 518 15.51 8.52 -17.59
N GLN A 519 15.48 9.55 -16.76
CA GLN A 519 14.32 10.40 -16.55
C GLN A 519 14.31 11.47 -17.64
N THR A 520 13.24 11.50 -18.41
CA THR A 520 13.06 12.47 -19.51
C THR A 520 12.17 13.62 -19.11
N ASP A 521 11.09 13.35 -18.37
CA ASP A 521 10.17 14.37 -17.86
C ASP A 521 9.66 13.98 -16.46
N LEU A 522 8.68 14.70 -15.90
CA LEU A 522 8.13 14.44 -14.57
C LEU A 522 7.69 12.98 -14.40
N ASP A 523 6.90 12.47 -15.35
CA ASP A 523 6.35 11.12 -15.29
C ASP A 523 6.92 10.21 -16.39
N ALA A 524 7.88 10.69 -17.20
CA ALA A 524 8.43 9.92 -18.31
C ALA A 524 9.85 9.44 -18.01
N TRP A 525 10.06 8.16 -18.20
CA TRP A 525 11.37 7.53 -18.04
C TRP A 525 11.51 6.30 -18.95
N HIS A 526 12.75 5.94 -19.28
CA HIS A 526 13.05 4.72 -20.01
C HIS A 526 14.38 4.11 -19.54
N TRP A 527 14.55 2.81 -19.84
CA TRP A 527 15.80 2.11 -19.63
C TRP A 527 16.64 2.08 -20.89
N GLU A 528 17.92 2.34 -20.75
CA GLU A 528 18.95 2.11 -21.77
C GLU A 528 19.83 0.93 -21.33
N ASN A 529 20.33 0.16 -22.30
CA ASN A 529 21.22 -1.01 -22.11
C ASN A 529 20.61 -2.12 -21.23
N LEU A 530 19.29 -2.25 -21.20
CA LEU A 530 18.62 -3.31 -20.44
C LEU A 530 18.61 -4.60 -21.27
N THR A 531 19.60 -5.46 -21.04
CA THR A 531 19.70 -6.76 -21.72
C THR A 531 19.26 -7.87 -20.79
N PHE A 532 18.24 -8.64 -21.20
CA PHE A 532 17.75 -9.79 -20.44
C PHE A 532 18.22 -11.11 -21.03
N PRO A 533 18.59 -12.10 -20.22
CA PRO A 533 18.73 -13.47 -20.68
C PRO A 533 17.36 -14.03 -21.05
N ALA A 534 17.36 -15.13 -21.83
CA ALA A 534 16.12 -15.85 -22.12
C ALA A 534 15.43 -16.31 -20.83
N GLY A 535 14.14 -16.12 -20.75
CA GLY A 535 13.30 -16.47 -19.60
C GLY A 535 12.44 -15.33 -19.09
N VAL A 536 11.96 -15.47 -17.86
CA VAL A 536 11.12 -14.48 -17.18
C VAL A 536 11.95 -13.60 -16.27
N ARG A 537 11.78 -12.29 -16.38
CA ARG A 537 12.26 -11.30 -15.40
C ARG A 537 11.06 -10.57 -14.83
N MET A 538 10.97 -10.53 -13.51
CA MET A 538 9.84 -9.90 -12.82
C MET A 538 10.32 -8.97 -11.71
N GLY A 539 9.44 -8.08 -11.31
CA GLY A 539 9.66 -7.23 -10.15
C GLY A 539 8.38 -6.56 -9.69
N PRO A 540 8.35 -6.13 -8.43
CA PRO A 540 7.24 -5.36 -7.90
C PRO A 540 7.14 -4.01 -8.62
N PHE A 541 5.91 -3.54 -8.75
CA PHE A 541 5.65 -2.23 -9.31
C PHE A 541 4.54 -1.51 -8.57
N ARG A 542 4.52 -0.20 -8.74
CA ARG A 542 3.45 0.69 -8.32
C ARG A 542 3.26 1.80 -9.34
N SER A 543 2.02 2.23 -9.51
CA SER A 543 1.65 3.30 -10.42
C SER A 543 0.33 3.94 -9.96
N THR A 544 -0.05 5.02 -10.58
CA THR A 544 -1.34 5.69 -10.37
C THR A 544 -1.96 6.00 -11.73
N SER A 545 -3.24 5.77 -11.89
CA SER A 545 -3.95 6.08 -13.14
C SER A 545 -5.42 6.43 -12.88
N ARG A 546 -6.14 6.81 -13.94
CA ARG A 546 -7.59 7.03 -13.92
C ARG A 546 -8.29 6.03 -14.85
N PRO A 547 -8.54 4.82 -14.37
CA PRO A 547 -9.09 3.75 -15.23
C PRO A 547 -10.58 3.93 -15.54
N GLY A 548 -11.29 4.87 -14.93
CA GLY A 548 -12.73 5.06 -15.13
C GLY A 548 -13.60 3.96 -14.53
N VAL A 549 -13.15 3.34 -13.44
CA VAL A 549 -13.87 2.27 -12.74
C VAL A 549 -14.71 2.87 -11.62
N THR A 550 -16.00 2.51 -11.57
CA THR A 550 -16.93 2.91 -10.51
C THR A 550 -17.90 1.78 -10.19
N ALA A 551 -18.37 1.72 -8.93
CA ALA A 551 -19.41 0.79 -8.51
C ALA A 551 -20.53 1.56 -7.79
N ALA A 552 -21.73 1.57 -8.38
CA ALA A 552 -22.91 2.14 -7.77
C ALA A 552 -23.84 1.00 -7.32
N GLY A 553 -24.45 1.12 -6.12
CA GLY A 553 -25.33 0.10 -5.58
C GLY A 553 -26.53 0.69 -4.84
N ARG A 554 -27.56 -0.12 -4.68
CA ARG A 554 -28.75 0.16 -3.87
C ARG A 554 -29.29 -1.13 -3.31
N PHE A 555 -30.03 -1.04 -2.24
CA PHE A 555 -30.77 -2.20 -1.74
C PHE A 555 -32.10 -2.34 -2.48
N GLY A 556 -32.35 -3.53 -3.01
CA GLY A 556 -33.55 -3.91 -3.75
C GLY A 556 -34.28 -5.09 -3.07
N PRO A 557 -35.24 -5.72 -3.76
CA PRO A 557 -36.01 -6.84 -3.22
C PRO A 557 -35.16 -8.05 -2.84
N ASP A 558 -34.09 -8.33 -3.62
CA ASP A 558 -33.25 -9.53 -3.47
C ASP A 558 -31.94 -9.24 -2.73
N GLY A 559 -31.78 -8.05 -2.16
CA GLY A 559 -30.57 -7.61 -1.46
C GLY A 559 -29.86 -6.46 -2.15
N LEU A 560 -28.53 -6.47 -2.17
CA LEU A 560 -27.72 -5.48 -2.86
C LEU A 560 -27.79 -5.71 -4.38
N GLU A 561 -28.20 -4.70 -5.09
CA GLU A 561 -28.17 -4.61 -6.55
C GLU A 561 -27.29 -3.43 -6.96
N GLY A 562 -26.48 -3.59 -7.98
CA GLY A 562 -25.63 -2.49 -8.41
C GLY A 562 -25.12 -2.62 -9.83
N ARG A 563 -24.33 -1.61 -10.21
CA ARG A 563 -23.68 -1.56 -11.52
C ARG A 563 -22.22 -1.23 -11.36
N LEU A 564 -21.37 -2.08 -11.94
CA LEU A 564 -19.94 -1.88 -12.06
C LEU A 564 -19.64 -1.31 -13.45
N THR A 565 -19.01 -0.14 -13.50
CA THR A 565 -18.36 0.37 -14.71
C THR A 565 -16.90 -0.07 -14.66
N THR A 566 -16.47 -0.85 -15.65
CA THR A 566 -15.14 -1.48 -15.65
C THR A 566 -14.05 -0.60 -16.27
N GLY A 567 -14.41 0.53 -16.91
CA GLY A 567 -13.45 1.41 -17.57
C GLY A 567 -12.62 0.67 -18.63
N THR A 568 -11.31 0.64 -18.45
CA THR A 568 -10.37 -0.03 -19.34
C THR A 568 -10.27 -1.55 -19.13
N PHE A 569 -10.89 -2.09 -18.07
CA PHE A 569 -10.86 -3.52 -17.74
C PHE A 569 -11.97 -4.30 -18.43
N ARG A 570 -11.75 -5.60 -18.62
CA ARG A 570 -12.65 -6.51 -19.32
C ARG A 570 -12.88 -7.78 -18.51
N ASN A 571 -13.96 -8.50 -18.83
CA ASN A 571 -14.26 -9.82 -18.29
C ASN A 571 -14.24 -9.87 -16.75
N PRO A 572 -15.08 -9.07 -16.05
CA PRO A 572 -15.14 -9.11 -14.59
C PRO A 572 -15.66 -10.48 -14.13
N VAL A 573 -14.94 -11.10 -13.19
CA VAL A 573 -15.26 -12.44 -12.66
C VAL A 573 -14.84 -12.57 -11.19
N ASP A 574 -15.30 -13.63 -10.53
CA ASP A 574 -14.92 -14.03 -9.18
C ASP A 574 -15.06 -12.88 -8.17
N ALA A 575 -16.20 -12.19 -8.21
CA ALA A 575 -16.44 -11.00 -7.41
C ALA A 575 -16.94 -11.33 -5.99
N LEU A 576 -16.60 -10.45 -5.04
CA LEU A 576 -17.15 -10.44 -3.70
C LEU A 576 -17.37 -9.01 -3.19
N VAL A 577 -18.27 -8.85 -2.23
CA VAL A 577 -18.44 -7.62 -1.46
C VAL A 577 -17.86 -7.84 -0.06
N LEU A 578 -16.93 -6.99 0.34
CA LEU A 578 -16.50 -6.86 1.73
C LEU A 578 -17.29 -5.73 2.36
N THR A 579 -18.09 -6.05 3.35
CA THR A 579 -18.92 -5.07 4.06
C THR A 579 -18.14 -4.37 5.17
N ARG A 580 -18.64 -3.24 5.65
CA ARG A 580 -18.06 -2.51 6.82
C ARG A 580 -17.99 -3.37 8.08
N SER A 581 -18.87 -4.37 8.20
CA SER A 581 -18.84 -5.31 9.32
C SER A 581 -17.73 -6.35 9.21
N GLY A 582 -17.00 -6.39 8.07
CA GLY A 582 -16.00 -7.41 7.77
C GLY A 582 -16.60 -8.72 7.23
N THR A 583 -17.89 -8.72 6.89
CA THR A 583 -18.55 -9.88 6.29
C THR A 583 -18.22 -9.94 4.79
N VAL A 584 -17.89 -11.14 4.32
CA VAL A 584 -17.64 -11.41 2.91
C VAL A 584 -18.90 -11.99 2.28
N VAL A 585 -19.40 -11.33 1.24
CA VAL A 585 -20.59 -11.74 0.49
C VAL A 585 -20.18 -11.99 -0.95
N ALA A 586 -20.43 -13.16 -1.51
CA ALA A 586 -20.17 -13.41 -2.93
C ALA A 586 -21.05 -12.49 -3.78
N ALA A 587 -20.48 -11.94 -4.85
CA ALA A 587 -21.21 -11.11 -5.78
C ALA A 587 -21.24 -11.78 -7.16
N ARG A 588 -22.41 -11.77 -7.80
CA ARG A 588 -22.56 -12.20 -9.19
C ARG A 588 -22.51 -10.97 -10.07
N VAL A 589 -21.51 -10.93 -10.94
CA VAL A 589 -21.34 -9.83 -11.91
C VAL A 589 -21.69 -10.37 -13.30
N GLU A 590 -22.61 -9.71 -13.95
CA GLU A 590 -23.05 -10.03 -15.30
C GLU A 590 -22.21 -9.30 -16.35
N ALA A 591 -22.34 -9.71 -17.61
CA ALA A 591 -21.55 -9.13 -18.70
C ALA A 591 -21.83 -7.62 -18.96
N ASP A 592 -23.03 -7.15 -18.58
CA ASP A 592 -23.42 -5.74 -18.69
C ASP A 592 -22.91 -4.86 -17.53
N GLY A 593 -22.17 -5.46 -16.60
CA GLY A 593 -21.68 -4.84 -15.38
C GLY A 593 -22.68 -4.79 -14.24
N SER A 594 -23.92 -5.31 -14.39
CA SER A 594 -24.83 -5.44 -13.26
C SER A 594 -24.28 -6.46 -12.24
N PHE A 595 -24.44 -6.19 -10.94
CA PHE A 595 -24.04 -7.12 -9.90
C PHE A 595 -25.10 -7.25 -8.81
N ARG A 596 -25.12 -8.43 -8.16
CA ARG A 596 -26.06 -8.73 -7.06
C ARG A 596 -25.35 -9.48 -5.94
N ALA A 597 -25.81 -9.23 -4.70
CA ALA A 597 -25.35 -9.92 -3.50
C ALA A 597 -26.45 -9.98 -2.46
N GLY A 598 -26.85 -11.18 -2.05
CA GLY A 598 -27.95 -11.41 -1.11
C GLY A 598 -27.50 -12.05 0.20
N SER A 599 -28.46 -12.32 1.08
CA SER A 599 -28.21 -12.97 2.39
C SER A 599 -27.71 -14.41 2.24
N ASP A 600 -28.09 -15.09 1.18
CA ASP A 600 -27.69 -16.47 0.93
C ASP A 600 -26.30 -16.58 0.27
N ASP A 601 -25.74 -15.45 -0.20
CA ASP A 601 -24.42 -15.37 -0.81
C ASP A 601 -23.30 -15.08 0.22
N ILE A 602 -23.61 -15.05 1.53
CA ILE A 602 -22.60 -14.86 2.58
C ILE A 602 -21.69 -16.08 2.64
N LEU A 603 -20.38 -15.82 2.49
CA LEU A 603 -19.37 -16.88 2.51
C LEU A 603 -18.94 -17.21 3.94
N PRO A 604 -18.68 -18.49 4.23
CA PRO A 604 -18.07 -18.90 5.49
C PRO A 604 -16.69 -18.24 5.70
N THR A 605 -16.30 -18.09 6.96
CA THR A 605 -14.98 -17.54 7.31
C THR A 605 -13.85 -18.32 6.62
N GLY A 606 -12.98 -17.61 5.92
CA GLY A 606 -11.84 -18.19 5.19
C GLY A 606 -12.17 -18.69 3.78
N GLN A 607 -13.43 -18.60 3.35
CA GLN A 607 -13.85 -18.83 1.98
C GLN A 607 -14.14 -17.47 1.31
N TYR A 608 -13.64 -17.28 0.10
CA TYR A 608 -13.76 -16.00 -0.63
C TYR A 608 -14.34 -16.16 -2.03
N LEU A 609 -14.52 -17.40 -2.47
CA LEU A 609 -15.19 -17.72 -3.73
C LEU A 609 -16.30 -18.76 -3.49
N PRO A 610 -17.43 -18.63 -4.18
CA PRO A 610 -18.48 -19.63 -4.12
C PRO A 610 -18.06 -20.93 -4.81
N GLY A 611 -18.56 -22.06 -4.33
CA GLY A 611 -18.34 -23.38 -4.91
C GLY A 611 -17.46 -24.30 -4.06
N ALA A 612 -17.77 -25.61 -4.14
CA ALA A 612 -17.04 -26.64 -3.42
C ALA A 612 -15.76 -27.08 -4.17
N VAL A 613 -15.73 -26.91 -5.50
CA VAL A 613 -14.59 -27.25 -6.36
C VAL A 613 -14.21 -26.01 -7.14
N LEU A 614 -12.98 -25.58 -6.95
CA LEU A 614 -12.39 -24.42 -7.63
C LEU A 614 -11.44 -24.91 -8.73
N SER A 615 -11.43 -24.21 -9.87
CA SER A 615 -10.38 -24.38 -10.88
C SER A 615 -9.03 -23.89 -10.36
N ASP A 616 -7.91 -24.31 -10.94
CA ASP A 616 -6.56 -23.89 -10.55
C ASP A 616 -6.40 -22.35 -10.53
N ARG A 617 -7.02 -21.65 -11.47
CA ARG A 617 -7.03 -20.19 -11.53
C ARG A 617 -7.81 -19.59 -10.37
N GLN A 618 -8.97 -20.14 -10.07
CA GLN A 618 -9.78 -19.72 -8.92
C GLN A 618 -9.10 -20.03 -7.59
N GLN A 619 -8.40 -21.17 -7.49
CA GLN A 619 -7.63 -21.49 -6.30
C GLN A 619 -6.54 -20.44 -6.02
N ARG A 620 -5.78 -20.02 -7.05
CA ARG A 620 -4.78 -18.95 -6.90
C ARG A 620 -5.41 -17.62 -6.50
N ARG A 621 -6.58 -17.26 -7.08
CA ARG A 621 -7.34 -16.06 -6.69
C ARG A 621 -7.84 -16.15 -5.25
N GLN A 622 -8.32 -17.31 -4.83
CA GLN A 622 -8.73 -17.57 -3.44
C GLN A 622 -7.57 -17.36 -2.46
N ASP A 623 -6.36 -17.82 -2.81
CA ASP A 623 -5.17 -17.64 -1.97
C ASP A 623 -4.79 -16.16 -1.84
N ILE A 624 -4.90 -15.40 -2.92
CA ILE A 624 -4.70 -13.94 -2.91
C ILE A 624 -5.75 -13.25 -2.05
N TYR A 625 -7.04 -13.59 -2.19
CA TYR A 625 -8.08 -13.08 -1.31
C TYR A 625 -7.79 -13.41 0.17
N ARG A 626 -7.34 -14.64 0.44
CA ARG A 626 -6.99 -15.06 1.81
C ARG A 626 -5.84 -14.21 2.35
N SER A 627 -4.78 -14.00 1.61
CA SER A 627 -3.65 -13.16 2.04
C SER A 627 -4.12 -11.72 2.30
N LEU A 628 -4.97 -11.18 1.43
CA LEU A 628 -5.44 -9.79 1.52
C LEU A 628 -6.45 -9.56 2.65
N LEU A 629 -7.35 -10.52 2.91
CA LEU A 629 -8.53 -10.35 3.77
C LEU A 629 -8.47 -11.15 5.08
N ALA A 630 -7.49 -12.05 5.27
CA ALA A 630 -7.40 -12.91 6.47
C ALA A 630 -7.05 -12.15 7.76
N ARG A 631 -6.52 -10.95 7.66
CA ARG A 631 -6.21 -10.11 8.81
C ARG A 631 -7.29 -9.06 8.98
N PRO A 632 -8.14 -9.16 10.02
CA PRO A 632 -9.10 -8.12 10.32
C PRO A 632 -8.36 -6.90 10.92
N GLY A 633 -7.85 -6.04 10.06
CA GLY A 633 -7.42 -4.71 10.44
C GLY A 633 -8.48 -3.70 9.99
N PRO A 634 -9.09 -2.91 10.88
CA PRO A 634 -10.07 -1.89 10.48
C PRO A 634 -9.44 -0.75 9.67
N THR A 635 -8.13 -0.73 9.51
CA THR A 635 -7.37 0.42 9.01
C THR A 635 -6.96 0.35 7.54
N ALA A 636 -6.74 -0.84 6.98
CA ALA A 636 -6.19 -0.95 5.63
C ALA A 636 -7.24 -0.76 4.51
N LEU A 637 -8.51 -1.10 4.74
CA LEU A 637 -9.57 -1.08 3.72
C LEU A 637 -10.65 -0.01 3.95
N GLY A 638 -10.58 0.78 5.02
CA GLY A 638 -11.49 1.90 5.31
C GLY A 638 -12.87 1.48 5.81
N ASP A 639 -13.72 2.48 6.14
CA ASP A 639 -15.06 2.31 6.74
C ASP A 639 -16.18 2.16 5.67
N ARG A 640 -15.87 1.71 4.45
CA ARG A 640 -16.85 1.61 3.34
C ARG A 640 -16.99 0.19 2.85
N ASP A 641 -18.20 -0.15 2.39
CA ASP A 641 -18.44 -1.39 1.68
C ASP A 641 -17.73 -1.35 0.32
N ARG A 642 -17.04 -2.43 -0.05
CA ARG A 642 -16.21 -2.49 -1.27
C ARG A 642 -16.51 -3.73 -2.10
N LEU A 643 -16.58 -3.53 -3.39
CA LEU A 643 -16.62 -4.60 -4.38
C LEU A 643 -15.20 -4.98 -4.77
N PHE A 644 -14.87 -6.23 -4.63
CA PHE A 644 -13.64 -6.85 -5.13
C PHE A 644 -13.99 -7.67 -6.34
N VAL A 645 -13.31 -7.48 -7.44
CA VAL A 645 -13.58 -8.22 -8.67
C VAL A 645 -12.32 -8.39 -9.49
N TRP A 646 -12.08 -9.61 -9.98
CA TRP A 646 -11.01 -9.88 -10.91
C TRP A 646 -11.41 -9.49 -12.30
N ALA A 647 -10.53 -8.80 -13.03
CA ALA A 647 -10.75 -8.40 -14.42
C ALA A 647 -9.45 -8.47 -15.20
N GLU A 648 -9.56 -8.62 -16.51
CA GLU A 648 -8.43 -8.57 -17.42
C GLU A 648 -8.10 -7.11 -17.76
N THR A 649 -6.81 -6.81 -17.85
CA THR A 649 -6.33 -5.49 -18.30
C THR A 649 -5.45 -5.65 -19.53
N GLY A 650 -5.74 -4.86 -20.57
CA GLY A 650 -4.87 -4.68 -21.72
C GLY A 650 -3.99 -3.43 -21.62
N ASP A 651 -4.30 -2.53 -20.66
CA ASP A 651 -3.57 -1.29 -20.41
C ASP A 651 -2.62 -1.54 -19.22
N ILE A 652 -1.34 -1.79 -19.54
CA ILE A 652 -0.30 -1.94 -18.50
C ILE A 652 0.43 -0.62 -18.30
N PRO A 653 0.90 -0.32 -17.07
CA PRO A 653 1.54 0.98 -16.78
C PRO A 653 2.85 1.24 -17.52
N PHE A 654 3.47 0.21 -18.09
CA PHE A 654 4.80 0.27 -18.68
C PHE A 654 4.80 -0.20 -20.14
N ALA A 655 5.48 0.54 -21.01
CA ALA A 655 5.70 0.14 -22.39
C ALA A 655 6.93 -0.79 -22.47
N VAL A 656 6.75 -1.92 -23.17
CA VAL A 656 7.83 -2.89 -23.43
C VAL A 656 8.01 -3.02 -24.93
N GLY A 657 9.10 -2.49 -25.47
CA GLY A 657 9.43 -2.65 -26.88
C GLY A 657 9.80 -4.09 -27.19
N GLY A 658 9.26 -4.60 -28.32
CA GLY A 658 9.48 -5.98 -28.76
C GLY A 658 8.60 -7.03 -28.08
N ALA A 659 7.69 -6.66 -27.19
CA ALA A 659 6.65 -7.57 -26.70
C ALA A 659 5.59 -7.76 -27.77
N GLU A 660 5.38 -9.01 -28.21
CA GLU A 660 4.35 -9.38 -29.20
C GLU A 660 2.99 -9.59 -28.51
N ARG A 661 3.03 -9.90 -27.22
CA ARG A 661 1.83 -10.15 -26.41
C ARG A 661 1.89 -9.34 -25.12
N THR A 662 0.77 -8.68 -24.81
CA THR A 662 0.56 -8.00 -23.53
C THR A 662 -0.61 -8.66 -22.82
N VAL A 663 -0.41 -9.10 -21.60
CA VAL A 663 -1.44 -9.75 -20.78
C VAL A 663 -1.43 -9.17 -19.38
N GLY A 664 -2.62 -9.08 -18.80
CA GLY A 664 -2.71 -8.61 -17.43
C GLY A 664 -4.01 -9.04 -16.77
N THR A 665 -3.92 -9.27 -15.48
CA THR A 665 -5.06 -9.53 -14.60
C THR A 665 -4.96 -8.63 -13.39
N ALA A 666 -6.06 -7.97 -13.06
CA ALA A 666 -6.12 -7.07 -11.92
C ALA A 666 -7.26 -7.46 -10.97
N LEU A 667 -6.99 -7.39 -9.67
CA LEU A 667 -8.01 -7.38 -8.64
C LEU A 667 -8.41 -5.92 -8.40
N LEU A 668 -9.59 -5.56 -8.87
CA LEU A 668 -10.19 -4.25 -8.65
C LEU A 668 -10.79 -4.22 -7.25
N VAL A 669 -10.45 -3.19 -6.48
CA VAL A 669 -11.02 -2.89 -5.16
C VAL A 669 -11.75 -1.57 -5.28
N VAL A 670 -13.07 -1.65 -5.40
CA VAL A 670 -13.92 -0.51 -5.78
C VAL A 670 -14.88 -0.20 -4.63
N PRO A 671 -14.84 0.99 -4.03
CA PRO A 671 -15.86 1.41 -3.07
C PRO A 671 -17.23 1.45 -3.72
N ILE A 672 -18.25 0.96 -3.01
CA ILE A 672 -19.63 1.00 -3.51
C ILE A 672 -20.25 2.34 -3.12
N GLU A 673 -20.71 3.08 -4.10
CA GLU A 673 -21.50 4.31 -3.90
C GLU A 673 -22.96 3.93 -3.81
N PHE A 674 -23.51 4.06 -2.61
CA PHE A 674 -24.90 3.69 -2.37
C PHE A 674 -25.86 4.84 -2.70
N GLY A 675 -26.79 4.57 -3.61
CA GLY A 675 -27.96 5.40 -3.85
C GLY A 675 -29.14 5.00 -2.95
N PRO A 676 -30.08 5.92 -2.68
CA PRO A 676 -31.32 5.57 -1.99
C PRO A 676 -32.17 4.61 -2.81
N PRO A 677 -32.92 3.69 -2.18
CA PRO A 677 -33.90 2.87 -2.89
C PRO A 677 -35.05 3.76 -3.43
N ALA A 678 -35.70 3.33 -4.46
CA ALA A 678 -36.86 4.04 -4.99
C ALA A 678 -38.04 3.95 -4.01
N GLY A 679 -38.72 5.07 -3.78
CA GLY A 679 -39.88 5.14 -2.87
C GLY A 679 -40.97 4.12 -3.20
N GLY A 680 -41.56 3.53 -2.19
CA GLY A 680 -42.61 2.50 -2.30
C GLY A 680 -42.11 1.10 -2.73
N THR A 681 -40.84 0.94 -3.09
CA THR A 681 -40.28 -0.37 -3.49
C THR A 681 -39.95 -1.25 -2.27
N SER A 682 -40.07 -2.57 -2.46
CA SER A 682 -39.59 -3.54 -1.48
C SER A 682 -38.07 -3.51 -1.39
N VAL A 683 -37.53 -3.53 -0.18
CA VAL A 683 -36.12 -3.46 0.12
C VAL A 683 -35.76 -4.57 1.08
N THR A 684 -34.76 -5.34 0.72
CA THR A 684 -34.11 -6.32 1.59
C THR A 684 -32.70 -5.85 1.91
N VAL A 685 -32.39 -5.67 3.19
CA VAL A 685 -31.02 -5.40 3.66
C VAL A 685 -30.45 -6.70 4.19
N PRO A 686 -29.47 -7.31 3.49
CA PRO A 686 -28.89 -8.57 3.91
C PRO A 686 -28.14 -8.45 5.24
N ASN A 687 -28.12 -9.53 6.02
CA ASN A 687 -27.50 -9.56 7.34
C ASN A 687 -26.00 -9.19 7.36
N GLY A 688 -25.27 -9.41 6.25
CA GLY A 688 -23.87 -8.99 6.12
C GLY A 688 -23.65 -7.47 6.12
N PHE A 689 -24.68 -6.68 5.78
CA PHE A 689 -24.60 -5.22 5.68
C PHE A 689 -25.10 -4.49 6.95
N ILE A 690 -25.59 -5.22 7.95
CA ILE A 690 -26.10 -4.65 9.19
C ILE A 690 -25.11 -4.96 10.32
N PRO A 691 -24.18 -4.06 10.65
CA PRO A 691 -23.28 -4.23 11.77
C PRO A 691 -24.05 -4.21 13.09
N TYR A 692 -23.52 -4.90 14.10
CA TYR A 692 -24.10 -4.90 15.44
C TYR A 692 -23.04 -4.71 16.52
N ALA A 693 -23.47 -4.17 17.65
CA ALA A 693 -22.67 -4.00 18.85
C ALA A 693 -23.48 -4.35 20.09
N ALA A 694 -22.83 -4.79 21.15
CA ALA A 694 -23.46 -4.88 22.45
C ALA A 694 -23.54 -3.48 23.09
N VAL A 695 -24.66 -3.19 23.75
CA VAL A 695 -24.85 -1.95 24.50
C VAL A 695 -24.72 -2.24 25.98
N ILE A 696 -23.68 -1.71 26.63
CA ILE A 696 -23.41 -1.83 28.05
C ILE A 696 -23.27 -0.41 28.60
N ASP A 697 -24.11 -0.06 29.57
CA ASP A 697 -24.13 1.28 30.21
C ASP A 697 -24.21 2.44 29.18
N GLY A 698 -24.99 2.23 28.11
CA GLY A 698 -25.16 3.21 27.02
C GLY A 698 -23.99 3.29 26.03
N ARG A 699 -22.95 2.51 26.23
CA ARG A 699 -21.78 2.45 25.31
C ARG A 699 -21.85 1.24 24.40
N SER A 700 -21.49 1.44 23.14
CA SER A 700 -21.34 0.35 22.17
C SER A 700 -20.01 -0.35 22.34
N VAL A 701 -20.04 -1.66 22.61
CA VAL A 701 -18.86 -2.50 22.77
C VAL A 701 -18.95 -3.72 21.84
N ARG A 702 -17.82 -4.28 21.49
CA ARG A 702 -17.80 -5.55 20.74
C ARG A 702 -18.33 -6.67 21.62
N PRO A 703 -19.38 -7.42 21.20
CA PRO A 703 -19.92 -8.50 22.00
C PRO A 703 -18.95 -9.67 22.10
N THR A 704 -18.89 -10.28 23.28
CA THR A 704 -18.17 -11.55 23.48
C THR A 704 -19.14 -12.70 23.19
N LEU A 705 -18.88 -13.44 22.10
CA LEU A 705 -19.75 -14.51 21.60
C LEU A 705 -19.22 -15.92 21.90
N ASP A 706 -18.17 -16.06 22.70
CA ASP A 706 -17.55 -17.32 23.12
C ASP A 706 -17.08 -17.18 24.57
N GLN A 707 -17.81 -17.79 25.50
CA GLN A 707 -17.43 -17.79 26.91
C GLN A 707 -18.08 -18.95 27.71
N SER A 708 -17.62 -19.17 28.93
CA SER A 708 -18.14 -20.21 29.82
C SER A 708 -19.22 -19.74 30.79
N GLN A 709 -19.32 -18.42 31.00
CA GLN A 709 -20.28 -17.82 31.95
C GLN A 709 -21.63 -17.54 31.29
N PRO A 710 -22.74 -17.51 32.07
CA PRO A 710 -24.02 -17.05 31.55
C PRO A 710 -23.89 -15.59 31.12
N THR A 711 -24.69 -15.20 30.15
CA THR A 711 -24.68 -13.84 29.65
C THR A 711 -26.07 -13.35 29.31
N GLN A 712 -26.27 -12.06 29.47
CA GLN A 712 -27.41 -11.34 28.89
C GLN A 712 -26.83 -10.07 28.25
N MET A 713 -27.06 -9.91 26.95
CA MET A 713 -26.55 -8.77 26.22
C MET A 713 -27.64 -8.17 25.35
N ARG A 714 -27.71 -6.86 25.34
CA ARG A 714 -28.50 -6.12 24.36
C ARG A 714 -27.65 -5.86 23.14
N LEU A 715 -28.09 -6.37 22.00
CA LEU A 715 -27.44 -6.16 20.70
C LEU A 715 -28.21 -5.09 19.94
N ARG A 716 -27.50 -4.05 19.52
CA ARG A 716 -28.01 -3.01 18.64
C ARG A 716 -27.51 -3.25 17.24
N PHE A 717 -28.41 -3.49 16.31
CA PHE A 717 -28.19 -3.65 14.89
C PHE A 717 -28.40 -2.33 14.17
N GLN A 718 -27.37 -1.84 13.46
CA GLN A 718 -27.40 -0.55 12.81
C GLN A 718 -27.68 -0.70 11.32
N LEU A 719 -28.86 -0.24 10.87
CA LEU A 719 -29.19 -0.20 9.45
C LEU A 719 -28.27 0.79 8.70
N PRO A 720 -27.84 0.43 7.47
CA PRO A 720 -27.07 1.36 6.65
C PRO A 720 -27.90 2.63 6.35
N PRO A 721 -27.31 3.83 6.43
CA PRO A 721 -28.01 5.08 6.11
C PRO A 721 -28.60 5.12 4.70
N SER A 722 -27.98 4.39 3.78
CA SER A 722 -28.44 4.26 2.38
C SER A 722 -29.74 3.46 2.23
N ALA A 723 -30.13 2.66 3.22
CA ALA A 723 -31.41 1.94 3.22
C ALA A 723 -32.54 2.73 3.91
N LEU A 724 -32.22 3.85 4.56
CA LEU A 724 -33.17 4.66 5.31
C LEU A 724 -33.68 5.86 4.47
N PRO A 725 -34.95 6.32 4.67
CA PRO A 725 -35.95 5.80 5.61
C PRO A 725 -36.63 4.53 5.09
N LEU A 726 -36.85 3.55 5.99
CA LEU A 726 -37.41 2.24 5.68
C LEU A 726 -38.57 1.89 6.64
N ALA A 727 -39.72 1.61 6.09
CA ALA A 727 -40.83 1.02 6.84
C ALA A 727 -40.62 -0.49 6.94
N ILE A 728 -40.13 -0.97 8.08
CA ILE A 728 -39.74 -2.37 8.26
C ILE A 728 -41.00 -3.23 8.42
N GLU A 729 -41.13 -4.28 7.62
CA GLU A 729 -42.20 -5.25 7.63
C GLU A 729 -41.79 -6.55 8.37
N ARG A 730 -40.52 -6.92 8.27
CA ARG A 730 -39.97 -8.12 8.89
C ARG A 730 -38.50 -7.94 9.19
N ALA A 731 -38.05 -8.47 10.32
CA ALA A 731 -36.64 -8.68 10.61
C ALA A 731 -36.41 -10.14 10.97
N THR A 732 -35.37 -10.74 10.41
CA THR A 732 -34.98 -12.15 10.62
C THR A 732 -33.62 -12.20 11.25
N LEU A 733 -33.55 -12.61 12.54
CA LEU A 733 -32.29 -12.91 13.21
C LEU A 733 -31.82 -14.30 12.80
N ARG A 734 -30.65 -14.40 12.25
CA ARG A 734 -29.98 -15.65 11.90
C ARG A 734 -28.77 -15.83 12.81
N ALA A 735 -28.67 -16.95 13.51
CA ALA A 735 -27.54 -17.27 14.36
C ALA A 735 -27.13 -18.73 14.20
N ARG A 736 -25.86 -19.03 14.37
CA ARG A 736 -25.39 -20.40 14.56
C ARG A 736 -24.90 -20.53 16.00
N VAL A 737 -25.62 -21.28 16.80
CA VAL A 737 -25.41 -21.36 18.25
C VAL A 737 -24.98 -22.76 18.65
N ARG A 738 -23.96 -22.84 19.49
CA ARG A 738 -23.56 -24.05 20.19
C ARG A 738 -23.55 -23.77 21.68
N ALA A 739 -24.58 -24.20 22.39
CA ALA A 739 -24.72 -23.96 23.83
C ALA A 739 -25.16 -25.23 24.58
N PRO A 740 -24.26 -26.20 24.71
CA PRO A 740 -24.61 -27.49 25.33
C PRO A 740 -25.00 -27.33 26.81
N ALA A 741 -26.06 -28.00 27.20
CA ALA A 741 -26.68 -27.94 28.53
C ALA A 741 -26.99 -26.51 29.02
N ARG A 742 -27.41 -25.62 28.13
CA ARG A 742 -27.80 -24.24 28.43
C ARG A 742 -29.03 -23.86 27.63
N THR A 743 -29.80 -22.91 28.13
CA THR A 743 -30.88 -22.30 27.36
C THR A 743 -30.37 -21.07 26.65
N PHE A 744 -30.53 -21.02 25.34
CA PHE A 744 -30.31 -19.84 24.51
C PHE A 744 -31.68 -19.20 24.29
N SER A 745 -31.83 -17.89 24.58
CA SER A 745 -33.07 -17.20 24.34
C SER A 745 -32.86 -15.84 23.68
N VAL A 746 -33.84 -15.43 22.92
CA VAL A 746 -33.92 -14.15 22.22
C VAL A 746 -35.18 -13.46 22.62
N SER A 747 -35.09 -12.21 23.01
CA SER A 747 -36.20 -11.33 23.34
C SER A 747 -36.00 -9.94 22.81
N ALA A 748 -37.05 -9.13 22.76
CA ALA A 748 -36.95 -7.72 22.39
C ALA A 748 -37.90 -6.88 23.27
N LEU A 749 -37.64 -5.58 23.37
CA LEU A 749 -38.46 -4.69 24.18
C LEU A 749 -39.54 -4.04 23.31
N ALA A 750 -40.80 -4.23 23.72
CA ALA A 750 -41.94 -3.46 23.21
C ALA A 750 -42.50 -2.62 24.32
N ASP A 751 -42.54 -1.31 24.15
CA ASP A 751 -43.10 -0.35 25.13
C ASP A 751 -42.57 -0.57 26.58
N GLY A 752 -41.28 -0.92 26.69
CA GLY A 752 -40.62 -1.18 27.97
C GLY A 752 -40.80 -2.59 28.55
N GLN A 753 -41.62 -3.45 27.91
CA GLN A 753 -41.81 -4.85 28.31
C GLN A 753 -41.01 -5.82 27.41
N ALA A 754 -40.38 -6.83 28.03
CA ALA A 754 -39.66 -7.86 27.30
C ALA A 754 -40.61 -8.87 26.65
N VAL A 755 -40.59 -8.97 25.36
CA VAL A 755 -41.33 -9.95 24.56
C VAL A 755 -40.37 -11.09 24.18
N ALA A 756 -40.67 -12.32 24.62
CA ALA A 756 -39.89 -13.50 24.26
C ALA A 756 -40.15 -13.87 22.78
N LEU A 757 -39.09 -13.99 22.01
CA LEU A 757 -39.15 -14.33 20.59
C LEU A 757 -38.77 -15.76 20.31
N PHE A 758 -37.79 -16.28 21.06
CA PHE A 758 -37.28 -17.63 20.89
C PHE A 758 -36.62 -18.13 22.17
N ALA A 759 -36.72 -19.44 22.42
CA ALA A 759 -35.94 -20.13 23.44
C ALA A 759 -35.68 -21.59 22.99
N ALA A 760 -34.44 -22.06 23.18
CA ALA A 760 -34.06 -23.44 22.91
C ALA A 760 -33.09 -23.93 23.98
N VAL A 761 -33.25 -25.16 24.40
CA VAL A 761 -32.36 -25.88 25.34
C VAL A 761 -31.35 -26.68 24.55
N SER A 762 -30.07 -26.50 24.93
CA SER A 762 -28.93 -27.17 24.29
C SER A 762 -28.87 -27.00 22.75
N PRO A 763 -29.03 -25.79 22.21
CA PRO A 763 -28.98 -25.65 20.77
C PRO A 763 -27.58 -25.98 20.21
N GLY A 764 -27.58 -26.72 19.10
CA GLY A 764 -26.37 -27.21 18.42
C GLY A 764 -26.47 -27.01 16.90
N GLY A 765 -26.76 -25.78 16.42
CA GLY A 765 -26.89 -25.54 15.00
C GLY A 765 -27.48 -24.18 14.63
N PRO A 766 -28.04 -24.06 13.42
CA PRO A 766 -28.63 -22.81 12.97
C PRO A 766 -29.92 -22.48 13.74
N VAL A 767 -30.06 -21.23 14.13
CA VAL A 767 -31.26 -20.65 14.77
C VAL A 767 -31.75 -19.54 13.87
N ARG A 768 -33.06 -19.53 13.61
CA ARG A 768 -33.75 -18.47 12.88
C ARG A 768 -34.90 -17.95 13.68
N VAL A 769 -35.00 -16.64 13.86
CA VAL A 769 -36.05 -15.96 14.59
C VAL A 769 -36.63 -14.87 13.72
N ASP A 770 -37.88 -15.03 13.30
CA ASP A 770 -38.59 -14.04 12.51
C ASP A 770 -39.34 -13.08 13.43
N ILE A 771 -39.14 -11.79 13.28
CA ILE A 771 -39.77 -10.70 14.05
C ILE A 771 -40.72 -9.99 13.09
N THR A 772 -42.01 -10.04 13.37
CA THR A 772 -43.07 -9.44 12.54
C THR A 772 -43.97 -8.48 13.31
N ASP A 773 -43.80 -8.38 14.66
CA ASP A 773 -44.58 -7.43 15.47
C ASP A 773 -44.12 -5.99 15.17
N PRO A 774 -45.02 -5.12 14.64
CA PRO A 774 -44.64 -3.74 14.27
C PRO A 774 -44.10 -2.91 15.42
N ARG A 775 -44.43 -3.25 16.68
CA ARG A 775 -43.90 -2.54 17.87
C ARG A 775 -42.42 -2.79 18.08
N LEU A 776 -41.95 -3.99 17.68
CA LEU A 776 -40.56 -4.41 17.81
C LEU A 776 -39.70 -3.99 16.59
N LEU A 777 -40.35 -3.61 15.49
CA LEU A 777 -39.70 -3.22 14.23
C LEU A 777 -39.42 -1.72 14.12
N ARG A 778 -39.71 -0.95 15.17
CA ARG A 778 -39.42 0.49 15.21
C ARG A 778 -37.93 0.73 15.42
N THR A 779 -37.35 1.47 14.52
CA THR A 779 -35.95 1.90 14.67
C THR A 779 -35.84 3.09 15.61
N ASP A 780 -34.70 3.22 16.28
CA ASP A 780 -34.35 4.46 16.94
C ASP A 780 -34.06 5.58 15.90
N PRO A 781 -33.95 6.86 16.32
CA PRO A 781 -33.70 7.99 15.39
C PRO A 781 -32.44 7.84 14.53
N ALA A 782 -31.47 7.01 14.96
CA ALA A 782 -30.26 6.72 14.22
C ALA A 782 -30.37 5.46 13.33
N GLY A 783 -31.54 4.82 13.22
CA GLY A 783 -31.76 3.64 12.39
C GLY A 783 -31.32 2.32 13.05
N GLY A 784 -31.23 2.28 14.37
CA GLY A 784 -30.86 1.08 15.12
C GLY A 784 -32.08 0.23 15.54
N LEU A 785 -31.95 -1.11 15.43
CA LEU A 785 -32.85 -2.11 16.00
C LEU A 785 -32.15 -2.83 17.16
N SER A 786 -32.90 -3.03 18.29
CA SER A 786 -32.32 -3.70 19.47
C SER A 786 -32.94 -5.05 19.73
N VAL A 787 -32.14 -6.04 20.02
CA VAL A 787 -32.56 -7.41 20.38
C VAL A 787 -31.73 -7.85 21.58
N ASP A 788 -32.37 -8.42 22.58
CA ASP A 788 -31.73 -8.96 23.76
C ASP A 788 -31.45 -10.48 23.54
N VAL A 789 -30.23 -10.87 23.75
CA VAL A 789 -29.77 -12.26 23.64
C VAL A 789 -29.28 -12.72 24.99
N SER A 790 -29.74 -13.91 25.46
CA SER A 790 -29.25 -14.48 26.70
C SER A 790 -28.86 -15.94 26.56
N VAL A 791 -27.86 -16.34 27.33
CA VAL A 791 -27.42 -17.73 27.50
C VAL A 791 -27.44 -18.00 29.01
N SER A 792 -28.22 -19.01 29.41
CA SER A 792 -28.41 -19.35 30.82
C SER A 792 -27.16 -19.95 31.47
N GLU A 793 -27.22 -20.10 32.79
CA GLU A 793 -26.33 -21.04 33.50
C GLU A 793 -26.47 -22.45 32.93
N ARG A 794 -25.48 -23.29 33.21
CA ARG A 794 -25.52 -24.71 32.79
C ARG A 794 -26.67 -25.39 33.52
N LEU A 795 -27.45 -26.16 32.78
CA LEU A 795 -28.53 -26.98 33.30
C LEU A 795 -28.01 -28.35 33.73
N GLY A 796 -28.44 -28.81 34.90
CA GLY A 796 -28.22 -30.16 35.34
C GLY A 796 -29.13 -31.19 34.63
N PRO A 797 -29.00 -32.50 34.93
CA PRO A 797 -29.85 -33.53 34.36
C PRO A 797 -31.36 -33.34 34.73
N ASP A 798 -31.62 -32.61 35.80
CA ASP A 798 -32.95 -32.24 36.30
C ASP A 798 -33.54 -30.99 35.65
N GLY A 799 -32.81 -30.42 34.69
CA GLY A 799 -33.20 -29.17 34.00
C GLY A 799 -33.07 -27.90 34.87
N ARG A 800 -32.52 -28.01 36.08
CA ARG A 800 -32.30 -26.81 36.95
C ARG A 800 -30.88 -26.24 36.75
N ALA A 801 -30.71 -24.98 37.08
CA ALA A 801 -29.42 -24.34 37.04
C ALA A 801 -28.43 -25.06 37.98
N ASN A 802 -27.33 -25.53 37.41
CA ASN A 802 -26.24 -26.15 38.15
C ASN A 802 -24.98 -25.30 38.02
N PRO A 803 -24.76 -24.34 38.97
CA PRO A 803 -23.58 -23.49 38.93
C PRO A 803 -22.32 -24.37 39.07
N VAL A 804 -21.52 -24.39 38.03
CA VAL A 804 -20.25 -25.14 38.00
C VAL A 804 -19.34 -24.59 39.09
N ARG A 805 -18.90 -25.43 40.03
CA ARG A 805 -17.71 -25.12 40.85
C ARG A 805 -16.54 -24.84 39.91
N HIS A 806 -15.66 -23.92 40.29
CA HIS A 806 -14.53 -23.36 39.51
C HIS A 806 -13.47 -24.36 39.03
N ASP A 807 -13.83 -25.60 38.65
CA ASP A 807 -12.89 -26.65 38.24
C ASP A 807 -13.09 -27.08 36.79
N GLU A 808 -12.11 -26.72 36.00
CA GLU A 808 -11.36 -27.36 34.91
C GLU A 808 -12.01 -27.76 33.57
N THR A 809 -13.28 -27.88 33.39
CA THR A 809 -13.83 -28.15 32.03
C THR A 809 -15.17 -27.46 31.82
N ALA A 810 -15.18 -26.14 32.03
CA ALA A 810 -16.38 -25.37 31.72
C ALA A 810 -16.63 -25.41 30.20
N VAL A 811 -17.58 -26.27 29.79
CA VAL A 811 -18.01 -26.32 28.39
C VAL A 811 -18.48 -24.95 27.98
N LYS A 812 -17.72 -24.36 27.07
CA LYS A 812 -18.01 -23.05 26.50
C LYS A 812 -19.25 -23.13 25.63
N TRP A 813 -20.04 -22.07 25.68
CA TRP A 813 -21.02 -21.78 24.63
C TRP A 813 -20.40 -20.85 23.59
N GLN A 814 -20.90 -20.93 22.39
CA GLN A 814 -20.42 -20.12 21.27
C GLN A 814 -21.57 -19.74 20.35
N ILE A 815 -21.57 -18.49 19.90
CA ILE A 815 -22.37 -18.03 18.79
C ILE A 815 -21.40 -17.82 17.62
N GLU A 816 -21.33 -18.79 16.73
CA GLU A 816 -20.36 -18.83 15.62
C GLU A 816 -20.68 -17.80 14.55
N ALA A 817 -21.96 -17.50 14.32
CA ALA A 817 -22.43 -16.51 13.39
C ALA A 817 -23.69 -15.84 13.96
N LEU A 818 -23.80 -14.53 13.78
CA LEU A 818 -24.96 -13.74 14.17
C LEU A 818 -25.17 -12.63 13.15
N GLY A 819 -26.39 -12.44 12.72
CA GLY A 819 -26.76 -11.36 11.80
C GLY A 819 -28.26 -11.16 11.75
N LEU A 820 -28.66 -9.95 11.38
CA LEU A 820 -30.04 -9.54 11.20
C LEU A 820 -30.29 -9.15 9.75
N GLU A 821 -31.24 -9.81 9.10
CA GLU A 821 -31.77 -9.44 7.79
C GLU A 821 -33.04 -8.62 8.00
N VAL A 822 -33.21 -7.55 7.24
CA VAL A 822 -34.38 -6.66 7.36
C VAL A 822 -35.06 -6.52 6.01
N VAL A 823 -36.38 -6.70 5.98
CA VAL A 823 -37.23 -6.49 4.81
C VAL A 823 -38.27 -5.41 5.15
N GLY A 824 -38.47 -4.50 4.22
CA GLY A 824 -39.41 -3.40 4.40
C GLY A 824 -39.69 -2.67 3.08
N ARG A 825 -40.34 -1.53 3.18
CA ARG A 825 -40.61 -0.64 2.03
C ARG A 825 -39.93 0.69 2.21
N ALA A 826 -39.27 1.13 1.16
CA ALA A 826 -38.70 2.47 1.13
C ALA A 826 -39.77 3.53 1.27
N VAL A 827 -39.56 4.49 2.17
CA VAL A 827 -40.45 5.62 2.37
C VAL A 827 -39.95 6.78 1.54
N ASP A 828 -40.88 7.50 0.89
CA ASP A 828 -40.52 8.72 0.17
C ASP A 828 -39.92 9.76 1.12
N ARG A 829 -38.83 10.40 0.70
CA ARG A 829 -38.10 11.45 1.46
C ARG A 829 -38.85 12.76 1.41
#